data_926efbe5d20769ae532757f1d2bb8e58
#
_entry.id   926efbe5d20769ae532757f1d2bb8e58
#
_cell.length_a   1.000
_cell.length_b   1.000
_cell.length_c   1.000
_cell.angle_alpha   90.00
_cell.angle_beta   90.00
_cell.angle_gamma   90.00
#
_symmetry.space_group_name_H-M   'P 1'
#
loop_
_entity.id
_entity.type
_entity.pdbx_description
1 polymer ?
#
loop_
_entity_poly.entity_id
_entity_poly.type
_entity_poly.pdbx_seq_one_letter_code
_entity_poly.pdbx_strand_id
1 'polypeptide(L)'
;MRNNKTASLFPKELVIESLKQSFVKLNPRMMFRNPIMFIVEVVTFVMLFVTIWAAATGDTTQGSFGYNILVFIVLFATLLFANFAEAIAEARGKAQADSLRKTREETPAKLCVGNKIETVSSSQLKKGDIFICEAGDTIPSDGEIIEGLASIDESAITGESAPVIREAGGDKSSVTGGTKVLSDQIKVKVTTEPGESFLDKMIALVEGASRQKTPNEIALTILLAGFTLVFVVVCGTLKPFADYSNTTITIAAFISLFVCLIPTTIGGLLSAIGIAGMDRALSANVITNSGKAVETAGDIDTLLLDKTGTITIGNRKATQFYPVSGIDEHSFVQACLLSSLSDDTPEGKSIVELGREKGVRVHDLNTSGSKMIKFTAETKCSGVDLANGTRIRKGAFDAIRKMSEAAGNKYPKEVADLVQKITSNGGTPLVVSQDDFIIGVIELQDIIKPGIQERFERLRKMGVKTVMVTGDNPLTAKYIAEKAGVDDYIAEAKPEDKMNYIRKEQENGKLVAMMGDGTNDAPALAQANVGVAMNSGTQAAKEAGNMVDLDNDPTKLIEIVEIGKQLLMTRGTLTTFSIANDVAKYFAIVPALFMVTIPALAPMNIMHLHSPESAILSAIIFNAIIIPILIPLALRGVAYKPIGASALLRRNLLIYGLGGVIAPFIGIKLIDMIVSLFM
;
A
#
# COMPACT_ATOMS: atom_id res chain seq x y z
N MET A 1 -10.94 19.18 6.70
CA MET A 1 -10.91 18.56 8.06
C MET A 1 -12.00 17.50 8.12
N ARG A 2 -11.65 16.24 7.80
CA ARG A 2 -12.58 15.11 7.97
C ARG A 2 -12.67 14.78 9.45
N ASN A 3 -13.89 14.80 10.00
CA ASN A 3 -14.22 14.16 11.28
C ASN A 3 -13.99 12.65 11.11
N ASN A 4 -12.75 12.19 11.27
CA ASN A 4 -12.47 10.80 11.52
C ASN A 4 -13.08 10.45 12.89
N LYS A 5 -14.32 9.97 12.88
CA LYS A 5 -14.77 9.08 13.95
C LYS A 5 -13.77 7.96 13.95
N THR A 6 -12.88 7.93 14.94
CA THR A 6 -11.96 6.83 15.19
C THR A 6 -12.78 5.55 15.24
N ALA A 7 -12.78 4.79 14.15
CA ALA A 7 -13.46 3.50 14.10
C ALA A 7 -12.90 2.67 15.24
N SER A 8 -13.78 2.13 16.08
CA SER A 8 -13.37 1.31 17.21
C SER A 8 -12.49 0.17 16.70
N LEU A 9 -11.31 -0.04 17.30
CA LEU A 9 -10.43 -1.16 16.98
C LEU A 9 -11.12 -2.52 17.14
N PHE A 10 -12.12 -2.58 17.98
CA PHE A 10 -12.87 -3.77 18.37
C PHE A 10 -14.38 -3.55 18.26
N PRO A 11 -14.93 -3.49 17.03
CA PRO A 11 -16.38 -3.49 16.84
C PRO A 11 -16.97 -4.80 17.43
N LYS A 12 -18.10 -4.70 18.12
CA LYS A 12 -18.69 -5.83 18.85
C LYS A 12 -18.94 -7.05 17.97
N GLU A 13 -19.38 -6.84 16.73
CA GLU A 13 -19.64 -7.90 15.77
C GLU A 13 -18.38 -8.65 15.37
N LEU A 14 -17.29 -7.92 15.08
CA LEU A 14 -16.00 -8.52 14.75
C LEU A 14 -15.39 -9.29 15.93
N VAL A 15 -15.57 -8.81 17.16
CA VAL A 15 -15.09 -9.51 18.36
C VAL A 15 -15.81 -10.86 18.52
N ILE A 16 -17.14 -10.89 18.35
CA ILE A 16 -17.92 -12.13 18.47
C ILE A 16 -17.52 -13.14 17.39
N GLU A 17 -17.37 -12.68 16.15
CA GLU A 17 -16.95 -13.56 15.04
C GLU A 17 -15.52 -14.08 15.28
N SER A 18 -14.61 -13.22 15.70
CA SER A 18 -13.20 -13.60 16.00
C SER A 18 -13.11 -14.57 17.17
N LEU A 19 -13.98 -14.44 18.17
CA LEU A 19 -14.09 -15.44 19.25
C LEU A 19 -14.51 -16.80 18.73
N LYS A 20 -15.52 -16.89 17.85
CA LYS A 20 -15.91 -18.15 17.22
C LYS A 20 -14.78 -18.75 16.40
N GLN A 21 -14.11 -17.93 15.59
CA GLN A 21 -13.00 -18.36 14.75
C GLN A 21 -11.78 -18.83 15.57
N SER A 22 -11.55 -18.29 16.77
CA SER A 22 -10.46 -18.74 17.65
C SER A 22 -10.61 -20.20 18.08
N PHE A 23 -11.85 -20.70 18.22
CA PHE A 23 -12.12 -22.13 18.48
C PHE A 23 -11.94 -22.99 17.21
N VAL A 24 -12.35 -22.50 16.05
CA VAL A 24 -12.17 -23.21 14.77
C VAL A 24 -10.67 -23.39 14.46
N LYS A 25 -9.86 -22.39 14.79
CA LYS A 25 -8.40 -22.42 14.60
C LYS A 25 -7.65 -23.39 15.51
N LEU A 26 -8.30 -23.98 16.52
CA LEU A 26 -7.75 -25.09 17.31
C LEU A 26 -7.63 -26.41 16.50
N ASN A 27 -7.97 -26.41 15.22
CA ASN A 27 -7.74 -27.57 14.36
C ASN A 27 -6.21 -27.79 14.18
N PRO A 28 -5.64 -28.97 14.56
CA PRO A 28 -4.21 -29.21 14.49
C PRO A 28 -3.58 -29.02 13.11
N ARG A 29 -4.34 -29.23 12.03
CA ARG A 29 -3.87 -28.98 10.65
C ARG A 29 -3.65 -27.49 10.39
N MET A 30 -4.43 -26.63 11.03
CA MET A 30 -4.27 -25.17 10.93
C MET A 30 -3.13 -24.70 11.83
N MET A 31 -3.08 -25.21 13.07
CA MET A 31 -2.05 -24.87 14.05
C MET A 31 -0.64 -25.28 13.58
N PHE A 32 -0.49 -26.37 12.83
CA PHE A 32 0.80 -26.82 12.29
C PHE A 32 1.51 -25.76 11.42
N ARG A 33 0.77 -24.79 10.88
CA ARG A 33 1.36 -23.64 10.15
C ARG A 33 2.15 -22.70 11.05
N ASN A 34 1.90 -22.73 12.37
CA ASN A 34 2.63 -22.00 13.40
C ASN A 34 3.25 -23.01 14.39
N PRO A 35 4.52 -23.41 14.17
CA PRO A 35 5.14 -24.51 14.93
C PRO A 35 5.13 -24.26 16.46
N ILE A 36 5.29 -23.00 16.88
CA ILE A 36 5.35 -22.63 18.28
C ILE A 36 3.98 -22.89 18.95
N MET A 37 2.92 -22.37 18.35
CA MET A 37 1.57 -22.53 18.88
C MET A 37 1.08 -23.97 18.77
N PHE A 38 1.52 -24.72 17.76
CA PHE A 38 1.25 -26.15 17.65
C PHE A 38 1.88 -26.95 18.80
N ILE A 39 3.11 -26.62 19.22
CA ILE A 39 3.74 -27.26 20.37
C ILE A 39 2.95 -26.93 21.65
N VAL A 40 2.51 -25.67 21.83
CA VAL A 40 1.68 -25.28 22.98
C VAL A 40 0.36 -26.07 22.98
N GLU A 41 -0.25 -26.29 21.82
CA GLU A 41 -1.46 -27.10 21.68
C GLU A 41 -1.20 -28.54 22.13
N VAL A 42 -0.13 -29.18 21.64
CA VAL A 42 0.24 -30.55 22.03
C VAL A 42 0.45 -30.69 23.53
N VAL A 43 1.21 -29.78 24.16
CA VAL A 43 1.43 -29.84 25.61
C VAL A 43 0.17 -29.51 26.42
N THR A 44 -0.74 -28.70 25.88
CA THR A 44 -2.06 -28.47 26.47
C THR A 44 -2.90 -29.74 26.48
N PHE A 45 -2.90 -30.51 25.39
CA PHE A 45 -3.54 -31.83 25.36
C PHE A 45 -2.90 -32.81 26.33
N VAL A 46 -1.56 -32.86 26.44
CA VAL A 46 -0.88 -33.68 27.45
C VAL A 46 -1.35 -33.28 28.86
N MET A 47 -1.47 -31.99 29.15
CA MET A 47 -1.97 -31.53 30.45
C MET A 47 -3.42 -31.94 30.72
N LEU A 48 -4.27 -31.98 29.69
CA LEU A 48 -5.63 -32.52 29.79
C LEU A 48 -5.61 -34.00 30.21
N PHE A 49 -4.76 -34.80 29.57
CA PHE A 49 -4.63 -36.22 29.94
C PHE A 49 -4.11 -36.41 31.37
N VAL A 50 -3.11 -35.63 31.81
CA VAL A 50 -2.62 -35.64 33.18
C VAL A 50 -3.72 -35.29 34.16
N THR A 51 -4.55 -34.28 33.83
CA THR A 51 -5.66 -33.86 34.69
C THR A 51 -6.72 -34.96 34.81
N ILE A 52 -7.10 -35.60 33.67
CA ILE A 52 -8.07 -36.72 33.67
C ILE A 52 -7.50 -37.90 34.43
N TRP A 53 -6.23 -38.24 34.26
CA TRP A 53 -5.56 -39.32 34.98
C TRP A 53 -5.58 -39.09 36.49
N ALA A 54 -5.21 -37.90 36.94
CA ALA A 54 -5.25 -37.51 38.37
C ALA A 54 -6.69 -37.62 38.95
N ALA A 55 -7.69 -37.22 38.16
CA ALA A 55 -9.09 -37.35 38.56
C ALA A 55 -9.57 -38.83 38.67
N ALA A 56 -9.12 -39.68 37.72
CA ALA A 56 -9.55 -41.09 37.63
C ALA A 56 -8.85 -41.97 38.70
N THR A 57 -7.59 -41.68 39.01
CA THR A 57 -6.76 -42.52 39.91
C THR A 57 -6.70 -41.99 41.34
N GLY A 58 -7.04 -40.73 41.57
CA GLY A 58 -6.84 -40.04 42.85
C GLY A 58 -5.38 -39.78 43.17
N ASP A 59 -4.46 -39.95 42.19
CA ASP A 59 -3.06 -39.78 42.35
C ASP A 59 -2.69 -38.29 42.43
N THR A 60 -2.13 -37.85 43.55
CA THR A 60 -1.69 -36.47 43.80
C THR A 60 -0.19 -36.26 43.57
N THR A 61 0.56 -37.29 43.17
CA THR A 61 2.02 -37.20 42.98
C THR A 61 2.42 -36.20 41.88
N GLN A 62 1.51 -35.98 40.91
CA GLN A 62 1.64 -35.01 39.83
C GLN A 62 0.94 -33.67 40.10
N GLY A 63 0.65 -33.35 41.36
CA GLY A 63 -0.10 -32.18 41.78
C GLY A 63 -1.58 -32.44 42.05
N SER A 64 -2.24 -31.52 42.77
CA SER A 64 -3.68 -31.66 43.06
C SER A 64 -4.49 -31.51 41.78
N PHE A 65 -5.67 -32.17 41.73
CA PHE A 65 -6.61 -32.03 40.58
C PHE A 65 -6.97 -30.57 40.29
N GLY A 66 -7.22 -29.78 41.38
CA GLY A 66 -7.55 -28.35 41.24
C GLY A 66 -6.41 -27.53 40.61
N TYR A 67 -5.15 -27.83 40.96
CA TYR A 67 -3.99 -27.18 40.37
C TYR A 67 -3.84 -27.57 38.88
N ASN A 68 -3.92 -28.85 38.56
CA ASN A 68 -3.75 -29.35 37.21
C ASN A 68 -4.84 -28.83 36.26
N ILE A 69 -6.10 -28.77 36.71
CA ILE A 69 -7.18 -28.20 35.87
C ILE A 69 -7.01 -26.72 35.67
N LEU A 70 -6.51 -25.97 36.65
CA LEU A 70 -6.25 -24.54 36.53
C LEU A 70 -5.12 -24.27 35.53
N VAL A 71 -4.03 -25.04 35.60
CA VAL A 71 -2.95 -24.98 34.59
C VAL A 71 -3.47 -25.26 33.19
N PHE A 72 -4.30 -26.32 33.03
CA PHE A 72 -4.92 -26.64 31.73
C PHE A 72 -5.80 -25.48 31.21
N ILE A 73 -6.64 -24.90 32.06
CA ILE A 73 -7.52 -23.77 31.65
C ILE A 73 -6.68 -22.58 31.18
N VAL A 74 -5.59 -22.24 31.90
CA VAL A 74 -4.71 -21.11 31.54
C VAL A 74 -3.97 -21.37 30.23
N LEU A 75 -3.46 -22.59 30.01
CA LEU A 75 -2.83 -22.96 28.74
C LEU A 75 -3.83 -22.93 27.58
N PHE A 76 -5.05 -23.44 27.79
CA PHE A 76 -6.10 -23.37 26.81
C PHE A 76 -6.52 -21.94 26.48
N ALA A 77 -6.62 -21.08 27.49
CA ALA A 77 -6.87 -19.64 27.30
C ALA A 77 -5.73 -18.97 26.52
N THR A 78 -4.49 -19.36 26.73
CA THR A 78 -3.33 -18.86 25.97
C THR A 78 -3.46 -19.16 24.48
N LEU A 79 -3.86 -20.39 24.12
CA LEU A 79 -4.15 -20.79 22.74
C LEU A 79 -5.29 -19.98 22.13
N LEU A 80 -6.39 -19.81 22.87
CA LEU A 80 -7.54 -19.02 22.41
C LEU A 80 -7.15 -17.56 22.18
N PHE A 81 -6.37 -16.96 23.06
CA PHE A 81 -5.93 -15.57 22.91
C PHE A 81 -4.98 -15.37 21.71
N ALA A 82 -4.08 -16.31 21.44
CA ALA A 82 -3.23 -16.29 20.27
C ALA A 82 -4.05 -16.43 18.98
N ASN A 83 -4.98 -17.39 18.94
CA ASN A 83 -5.87 -17.58 17.79
C ASN A 83 -6.82 -16.40 17.61
N PHE A 84 -7.28 -15.78 18.71
CA PHE A 84 -8.10 -14.56 18.63
C PHE A 84 -7.33 -13.38 18.02
N ALA A 85 -6.05 -13.23 18.35
CA ALA A 85 -5.21 -12.17 17.77
C ALA A 85 -5.12 -12.28 16.23
N GLU A 86 -4.99 -13.49 15.72
CA GLU A 86 -4.99 -13.74 14.27
C GLU A 86 -6.39 -13.58 13.67
N ALA A 87 -7.41 -14.13 14.32
CA ALA A 87 -8.79 -14.08 13.86
C ALA A 87 -9.35 -12.64 13.78
N ILE A 88 -9.04 -11.77 14.75
CA ILE A 88 -9.50 -10.37 14.73
C ILE A 88 -8.82 -9.57 13.61
N ALA A 89 -7.55 -9.86 13.31
CA ALA A 89 -6.86 -9.25 12.20
C ALA A 89 -7.49 -9.68 10.86
N GLU A 90 -7.77 -10.99 10.68
CA GLU A 90 -8.44 -11.53 9.49
C GLU A 90 -9.86 -10.99 9.32
N ALA A 91 -10.64 -10.92 10.43
CA ALA A 91 -12.00 -10.42 10.41
C ALA A 91 -12.08 -8.95 9.97
N ARG A 92 -11.11 -8.11 10.36
CA ARG A 92 -10.99 -6.73 9.91
C ARG A 92 -10.74 -6.64 8.41
N GLY A 93 -9.79 -7.43 7.90
CA GLY A 93 -9.54 -7.50 6.47
C GLY A 93 -10.79 -7.96 5.70
N LYS A 94 -11.48 -9.00 6.18
CA LYS A 94 -12.71 -9.50 5.57
C LYS A 94 -13.84 -8.48 5.56
N ALA A 95 -14.02 -7.71 6.64
CA ALA A 95 -15.05 -6.66 6.71
C ALA A 95 -14.83 -5.56 5.65
N GLN A 96 -13.59 -5.26 5.29
CA GLN A 96 -13.28 -4.35 4.18
C GLN A 96 -13.61 -4.99 2.82
N ALA A 97 -13.29 -6.29 2.62
CA ALA A 97 -13.68 -7.03 1.42
C ALA A 97 -15.20 -7.07 1.23
N ASP A 98 -15.95 -7.30 2.29
CA ASP A 98 -17.41 -7.31 2.26
C ASP A 98 -18.00 -5.92 1.92
N SER A 99 -17.33 -4.85 2.35
CA SER A 99 -17.70 -3.49 1.94
C SER A 99 -17.50 -3.29 0.43
N LEU A 100 -16.43 -3.83 -0.14
CA LEU A 100 -16.18 -3.81 -1.59
C LEU A 100 -17.16 -4.73 -2.36
N ARG A 101 -17.53 -5.87 -1.79
CA ARG A 101 -18.55 -6.76 -2.39
C ARG A 101 -19.93 -6.12 -2.50
N LYS A 102 -20.31 -5.30 -1.52
CA LYS A 102 -21.59 -4.56 -1.56
C LYS A 102 -21.69 -3.57 -2.71
N THR A 103 -20.55 -3.13 -3.24
CA THR A 103 -20.50 -2.29 -4.45
C THR A 103 -20.64 -3.10 -5.75
N ARG A 104 -20.54 -4.44 -5.66
CA ARG A 104 -20.73 -5.37 -6.77
C ARG A 104 -22.19 -5.81 -6.86
N GLU A 105 -23.08 -4.93 -7.28
CA GLU A 105 -24.42 -5.31 -7.70
C GLU A 105 -24.37 -5.88 -9.12
N GLU A 106 -25.23 -6.86 -9.44
CA GLU A 106 -25.43 -7.28 -10.83
C GLU A 106 -25.96 -6.09 -11.63
N THR A 107 -25.07 -5.55 -12.45
CA THR A 107 -25.34 -4.33 -13.23
C THR A 107 -25.79 -4.74 -14.62
N PRO A 108 -26.87 -4.16 -15.16
CA PRO A 108 -27.23 -4.37 -16.55
C PRO A 108 -26.17 -3.80 -17.49
N ALA A 109 -25.73 -4.59 -18.46
CA ALA A 109 -24.75 -4.22 -19.47
C ALA A 109 -25.41 -4.10 -20.84
N LYS A 110 -25.16 -3.00 -21.54
CA LYS A 110 -25.60 -2.76 -22.92
C LYS A 110 -24.57 -3.36 -23.89
N LEU A 111 -24.64 -4.68 -24.13
CA LEU A 111 -23.70 -5.42 -24.98
C LEU A 111 -23.92 -5.11 -26.45
N CYS A 112 -22.84 -4.82 -27.17
CA CYS A 112 -22.88 -4.61 -28.64
C CYS A 112 -22.68 -5.95 -29.36
N VAL A 113 -23.73 -6.46 -30.01
CA VAL A 113 -23.67 -7.66 -30.88
C VAL A 113 -23.87 -7.22 -32.33
N GLY A 114 -22.78 -6.99 -33.03
CA GLY A 114 -22.82 -6.39 -34.37
C GLY A 114 -23.42 -4.97 -34.34
N ASN A 115 -24.53 -4.74 -35.00
CA ASN A 115 -25.25 -3.45 -35.03
C ASN A 115 -26.42 -3.36 -34.04
N LYS A 116 -26.59 -4.34 -33.15
CA LYS A 116 -27.66 -4.37 -32.14
C LYS A 116 -27.09 -4.23 -30.73
N ILE A 117 -27.85 -3.59 -29.87
CA ILE A 117 -27.52 -3.49 -28.43
C ILE A 117 -28.47 -4.42 -27.71
N GLU A 118 -27.92 -5.36 -26.94
CA GLU A 118 -28.65 -6.29 -26.10
C GLU A 118 -28.34 -6.01 -24.64
N THR A 119 -29.35 -5.99 -23.78
CA THR A 119 -29.15 -5.83 -22.33
C THR A 119 -28.93 -7.21 -21.71
N VAL A 120 -27.74 -7.41 -21.14
CA VAL A 120 -27.35 -8.65 -20.46
C VAL A 120 -26.92 -8.34 -19.00
N SER A 121 -26.81 -9.36 -18.15
CA SER A 121 -26.19 -9.17 -16.83
C SER A 121 -24.68 -9.04 -16.95
N SER A 122 -24.07 -8.21 -16.08
CA SER A 122 -22.60 -8.06 -16.00
C SER A 122 -21.87 -9.41 -15.83
N SER A 123 -22.52 -10.39 -15.20
CA SER A 123 -21.99 -11.75 -15.02
C SER A 123 -21.87 -12.57 -16.32
N GLN A 124 -22.52 -12.15 -17.41
CA GLN A 124 -22.50 -12.81 -18.71
C GLN A 124 -21.46 -12.24 -19.67
N LEU A 125 -20.88 -11.09 -19.34
CA LEU A 125 -19.83 -10.46 -20.16
C LEU A 125 -18.55 -11.30 -20.14
N LYS A 126 -17.95 -11.47 -21.33
CA LYS A 126 -16.70 -12.21 -21.54
C LYS A 126 -15.61 -11.28 -22.02
N LYS A 127 -14.37 -11.66 -21.80
CA LYS A 127 -13.21 -10.93 -22.32
C LYS A 127 -13.31 -10.75 -23.83
N GLY A 128 -13.20 -9.51 -24.28
CA GLY A 128 -13.31 -9.13 -25.69
C GLY A 128 -14.67 -8.60 -26.10
N ASP A 129 -15.71 -8.78 -25.28
CA ASP A 129 -17.04 -8.19 -25.51
C ASP A 129 -16.96 -6.66 -25.46
N ILE A 130 -17.85 -5.99 -26.20
CA ILE A 130 -17.94 -4.54 -26.22
C ILE A 130 -19.29 -4.12 -25.67
N PHE A 131 -19.27 -3.23 -24.70
CA PHE A 131 -20.48 -2.65 -24.12
C PHE A 131 -20.46 -1.11 -24.19
N ILE A 132 -21.65 -0.50 -24.09
CA ILE A 132 -21.83 0.95 -24.06
C ILE A 132 -22.28 1.37 -22.67
N CYS A 133 -21.70 2.46 -22.16
CA CYS A 133 -22.18 3.16 -20.97
C CYS A 133 -22.44 4.63 -21.31
N GLU A 134 -23.56 5.15 -20.80
CA GLU A 134 -24.00 6.52 -20.91
C GLU A 134 -24.03 7.19 -19.53
N ALA A 135 -24.18 8.51 -19.52
CA ALA A 135 -24.31 9.26 -18.25
C ALA A 135 -25.42 8.70 -17.37
N GLY A 136 -25.07 8.33 -16.15
CA GLY A 136 -25.95 7.69 -15.16
C GLY A 136 -25.80 6.16 -15.07
N ASP A 137 -25.18 5.51 -16.06
CA ASP A 137 -24.93 4.07 -16.03
C ASP A 137 -23.77 3.72 -15.05
N THR A 138 -23.90 2.55 -14.43
CA THR A 138 -22.78 1.93 -13.72
C THR A 138 -22.01 1.04 -14.70
N ILE A 139 -20.69 1.13 -14.69
CA ILE A 139 -19.81 0.33 -15.55
C ILE A 139 -19.90 -1.15 -15.10
N PRO A 140 -20.31 -2.06 -16.00
CA PRO A 140 -20.65 -3.43 -15.62
C PRO A 140 -19.43 -4.34 -15.44
N SER A 141 -18.30 -4.03 -16.06
CA SER A 141 -17.07 -4.85 -16.01
C SER A 141 -15.85 -4.00 -16.25
N ASP A 142 -14.69 -4.51 -15.82
CA ASP A 142 -13.40 -3.89 -16.14
C ASP A 142 -13.13 -3.95 -17.63
N GLY A 143 -12.61 -2.86 -18.16
CA GLY A 143 -12.37 -2.77 -19.57
C GLY A 143 -11.50 -1.58 -19.97
N GLU A 144 -11.33 -1.47 -21.29
CA GLU A 144 -10.60 -0.38 -21.92
C GLU A 144 -11.55 0.40 -22.84
N ILE A 145 -11.57 1.71 -22.70
CA ILE A 145 -12.35 2.59 -23.57
C ILE A 145 -11.75 2.54 -24.98
N ILE A 146 -12.55 2.12 -25.95
CA ILE A 146 -12.16 2.06 -27.37
C ILE A 146 -12.71 3.24 -28.17
N GLU A 147 -13.77 3.89 -27.66
CA GLU A 147 -14.40 5.05 -28.31
C GLU A 147 -15.07 5.94 -27.24
N GLY A 148 -14.88 7.24 -27.33
CA GLY A 148 -15.50 8.24 -26.47
C GLY A 148 -14.61 8.76 -25.35
N LEU A 149 -15.18 9.68 -24.56
CA LEU A 149 -14.59 10.31 -23.40
C LEU A 149 -15.72 10.50 -22.39
N ALA A 150 -15.47 10.22 -21.10
CA ALA A 150 -16.45 10.43 -20.04
C ALA A 150 -15.81 10.87 -18.74
N SER A 151 -16.62 11.57 -17.94
CA SER A 151 -16.33 11.81 -16.53
C SER A 151 -16.90 10.66 -15.72
N ILE A 152 -16.09 10.00 -14.91
CA ILE A 152 -16.45 8.80 -14.15
C ILE A 152 -16.27 9.07 -12.65
N ASP A 153 -17.28 8.72 -11.87
CA ASP A 153 -17.24 8.70 -10.42
C ASP A 153 -16.69 7.34 -9.95
N GLU A 154 -15.48 7.36 -9.46
CA GLU A 154 -14.78 6.18 -8.92
C GLU A 154 -14.85 6.11 -7.38
N SER A 155 -15.64 6.99 -6.75
CA SER A 155 -15.71 7.12 -5.29
C SER A 155 -16.09 5.82 -4.56
N ALA A 156 -16.86 4.94 -5.20
CA ALA A 156 -17.22 3.63 -4.68
C ALA A 156 -15.99 2.72 -4.47
N ILE A 157 -14.93 2.92 -5.24
CA ILE A 157 -13.68 2.12 -5.19
C ILE A 157 -12.57 2.90 -4.50
N THR A 158 -12.37 4.17 -4.90
CA THR A 158 -11.27 5.00 -4.43
C THR A 158 -11.57 5.75 -3.12
N GLY A 159 -12.86 5.94 -2.82
CA GLY A 159 -13.31 6.82 -1.74
C GLY A 159 -13.17 8.32 -2.05
N GLU A 160 -12.62 8.68 -3.21
CA GLU A 160 -12.46 10.06 -3.65
C GLU A 160 -13.73 10.58 -4.35
N SER A 161 -14.24 11.74 -3.92
CA SER A 161 -15.49 12.30 -4.48
C SER A 161 -15.28 13.10 -5.77
N ALA A 162 -14.03 13.32 -6.19
CA ALA A 162 -13.74 14.06 -7.41
C ALA A 162 -13.83 13.13 -8.63
N PRO A 163 -14.66 13.44 -9.64
CA PRO A 163 -14.75 12.63 -10.84
C PRO A 163 -13.45 12.64 -11.65
N VAL A 164 -13.15 11.50 -12.27
CA VAL A 164 -11.96 11.30 -13.12
C VAL A 164 -12.38 11.30 -14.60
N ILE A 165 -11.60 11.98 -15.45
CA ILE A 165 -11.82 11.93 -16.89
C ILE A 165 -11.11 10.70 -17.47
N ARG A 166 -11.87 9.87 -18.20
CA ARG A 166 -11.39 8.69 -18.92
C ARG A 166 -11.68 8.83 -20.41
N GLU A 167 -10.74 8.43 -21.26
CA GLU A 167 -10.83 8.65 -22.71
C GLU A 167 -10.24 7.47 -23.51
N ALA A 168 -10.71 7.31 -24.75
CA ALA A 168 -10.20 6.29 -25.63
C ALA A 168 -8.77 6.63 -26.12
N GLY A 169 -7.89 5.64 -26.05
CA GLY A 169 -6.50 5.75 -26.52
C GLY A 169 -5.61 6.52 -25.55
N GLY A 170 -4.53 5.88 -25.12
CA GLY A 170 -3.58 6.43 -24.16
C GLY A 170 -3.72 5.84 -22.76
N ASP A 171 -3.04 6.47 -21.80
CA ASP A 171 -2.86 5.92 -20.45
C ASP A 171 -4.10 6.04 -19.55
N LYS A 172 -5.15 6.75 -19.99
CA LYS A 172 -6.40 6.96 -19.26
C LYS A 172 -7.59 6.17 -19.80
N SER A 173 -7.35 5.15 -20.60
CA SER A 173 -8.39 4.34 -21.24
C SER A 173 -9.01 3.27 -20.36
N SER A 174 -8.39 2.91 -19.24
CA SER A 174 -8.88 1.85 -18.36
C SER A 174 -10.05 2.30 -17.49
N VAL A 175 -11.09 1.47 -17.42
CA VAL A 175 -12.25 1.66 -16.52
C VAL A 175 -12.46 0.43 -15.65
N THR A 176 -13.03 0.64 -14.47
CA THR A 176 -13.24 -0.42 -13.47
C THR A 176 -14.74 -0.64 -13.23
N GLY A 177 -15.15 -1.90 -13.21
CA GLY A 177 -16.53 -2.28 -12.92
C GLY A 177 -17.00 -1.78 -11.55
N GLY A 178 -18.27 -1.34 -11.48
CA GLY A 178 -18.84 -0.77 -10.25
C GLY A 178 -18.70 0.76 -10.12
N THR A 179 -17.96 1.43 -11.02
CA THR A 179 -17.85 2.89 -11.08
C THR A 179 -18.99 3.48 -11.92
N LYS A 180 -19.30 4.77 -11.75
CA LYS A 180 -20.47 5.41 -12.36
C LYS A 180 -20.07 6.45 -13.40
N VAL A 181 -20.64 6.36 -14.60
CA VAL A 181 -20.46 7.39 -15.66
C VAL A 181 -21.31 8.61 -15.32
N LEU A 182 -20.69 9.80 -15.25
CA LEU A 182 -21.37 11.05 -14.92
C LEU A 182 -21.71 11.90 -16.14
N SER A 183 -20.91 11.80 -17.22
CA SER A 183 -21.14 12.57 -18.45
C SER A 183 -20.80 11.75 -19.66
N ASP A 184 -21.40 12.10 -20.81
CA ASP A 184 -21.10 11.59 -22.13
C ASP A 184 -21.36 10.06 -22.30
N GLN A 185 -20.84 9.49 -23.37
CA GLN A 185 -20.99 8.07 -23.73
C GLN A 185 -19.63 7.48 -24.07
N ILE A 186 -19.40 6.26 -23.58
CA ILE A 186 -18.19 5.50 -23.88
C ILE A 186 -18.54 4.11 -24.41
N LYS A 187 -17.71 3.59 -25.33
CA LYS A 187 -17.66 2.18 -25.69
C LYS A 187 -16.44 1.54 -25.04
N VAL A 188 -16.68 0.46 -24.33
CA VAL A 188 -15.67 -0.23 -23.55
C VAL A 188 -15.54 -1.67 -24.02
N LYS A 189 -14.31 -2.11 -24.22
CA LYS A 189 -13.97 -3.52 -24.50
C LYS A 189 -13.57 -4.19 -23.19
N VAL A 190 -14.25 -5.29 -22.85
CA VAL A 190 -13.99 -6.08 -21.64
C VAL A 190 -12.59 -6.68 -21.68
N THR A 191 -11.80 -6.50 -20.61
CA THR A 191 -10.42 -6.99 -20.51
C THR A 191 -10.25 -8.19 -19.61
N THR A 192 -11.24 -8.51 -18.76
CA THR A 192 -11.19 -9.57 -17.74
C THR A 192 -12.26 -10.64 -17.97
N GLU A 193 -11.98 -11.87 -17.56
CA GLU A 193 -13.00 -12.93 -17.50
C GLU A 193 -13.90 -12.75 -16.26
N PRO A 194 -15.12 -13.31 -16.28
CA PRO A 194 -16.01 -13.30 -15.13
C PRO A 194 -15.33 -13.93 -13.89
N GLY A 195 -15.29 -13.20 -12.78
CA GLY A 195 -14.60 -13.63 -11.55
C GLY A 195 -13.11 -13.24 -11.46
N GLU A 196 -12.57 -12.62 -12.50
CA GLU A 196 -11.19 -12.13 -12.53
C GLU A 196 -11.10 -10.60 -12.57
N SER A 197 -12.20 -9.90 -12.28
CA SER A 197 -12.19 -8.44 -12.24
C SER A 197 -11.22 -7.92 -11.18
N PHE A 198 -10.83 -6.67 -11.31
CA PHE A 198 -9.99 -5.98 -10.33
C PHE A 198 -10.59 -6.07 -8.92
N LEU A 199 -11.91 -5.89 -8.79
CA LEU A 199 -12.65 -6.08 -7.54
C LEU A 199 -12.60 -7.53 -7.05
N ASP A 200 -12.73 -8.52 -7.94
CA ASP A 200 -12.63 -9.95 -7.56
C ASP A 200 -11.24 -10.30 -7.04
N LYS A 201 -10.19 -9.83 -7.72
CA LYS A 201 -8.80 -10.00 -7.29
C LYS A 201 -8.55 -9.32 -5.93
N MET A 202 -9.11 -8.12 -5.72
CA MET A 202 -9.05 -7.42 -4.43
C MET A 202 -9.70 -8.22 -3.31
N ILE A 203 -10.91 -8.70 -3.53
CA ILE A 203 -11.65 -9.49 -2.56
C ILE A 203 -10.89 -10.77 -2.21
N ALA A 204 -10.38 -11.49 -3.22
CA ALA A 204 -9.59 -12.70 -3.02
C ALA A 204 -8.30 -12.45 -2.23
N LEU A 205 -7.61 -11.33 -2.46
CA LEU A 205 -6.40 -10.95 -1.73
C LEU A 205 -6.69 -10.61 -0.26
N VAL A 206 -7.79 -9.91 -0.01
CA VAL A 206 -8.21 -9.56 1.36
C VAL A 206 -8.72 -10.79 2.12
N GLU A 207 -9.36 -11.73 1.45
CA GLU A 207 -9.84 -12.98 2.06
C GLU A 207 -8.73 -13.99 2.38
N GLY A 208 -7.49 -13.69 2.06
CA GLY A 208 -6.35 -14.50 2.47
C GLY A 208 -6.09 -15.74 1.61
N ALA A 209 -6.68 -15.82 0.39
CA ALA A 209 -6.51 -16.97 -0.50
C ALA A 209 -5.07 -17.21 -0.98
N SER A 210 -4.16 -16.22 -0.85
CA SER A 210 -2.77 -16.33 -1.30
C SER A 210 -1.73 -15.67 -0.40
N ARG A 211 -1.93 -15.72 0.94
CA ARG A 211 -0.96 -15.10 1.86
C ARG A 211 0.38 -15.82 1.80
N GLN A 212 1.34 -15.23 1.10
CA GLN A 212 2.74 -15.64 1.17
C GLN A 212 3.42 -15.02 2.38
N LYS A 213 4.14 -15.84 3.18
CA LYS A 213 4.98 -15.34 4.27
C LYS A 213 6.10 -14.46 3.71
N THR A 214 6.36 -13.36 4.39
CA THR A 214 7.47 -12.47 4.01
C THR A 214 8.82 -13.10 4.34
N PRO A 215 9.93 -12.69 3.70
CA PRO A 215 11.27 -13.16 4.04
C PRO A 215 11.60 -12.97 5.53
N ASN A 216 11.21 -11.84 6.11
CA ASN A 216 11.42 -11.56 7.53
C ASN A 216 10.53 -12.43 8.44
N GLU A 217 9.30 -12.76 8.01
CA GLU A 217 8.45 -13.74 8.72
C GLU A 217 9.09 -15.14 8.72
N ILE A 218 9.67 -15.54 7.60
CA ILE A 218 10.39 -16.82 7.48
C ILE A 218 11.62 -16.80 8.39
N ALA A 219 12.45 -15.76 8.32
CA ALA A 219 13.65 -15.61 9.15
C ALA A 219 13.31 -15.59 10.64
N LEU A 220 12.28 -14.86 11.06
CA LEU A 220 11.77 -14.87 12.43
C LEU A 220 11.25 -16.24 12.84
N THR A 221 10.49 -16.92 11.98
CA THR A 221 10.00 -18.28 12.27
C THR A 221 11.14 -19.26 12.51
N ILE A 222 12.22 -19.17 11.71
CA ILE A 222 13.44 -20.01 11.88
C ILE A 222 14.13 -19.65 13.20
N LEU A 223 14.32 -18.37 13.51
CA LEU A 223 14.91 -17.91 14.77
C LEU A 223 14.12 -18.41 15.98
N LEU A 224 12.80 -18.25 15.96
CA LEU A 224 11.93 -18.69 17.03
C LEU A 224 11.89 -20.21 17.19
N ALA A 225 11.94 -20.95 16.06
CA ALA A 225 12.08 -22.40 16.11
C ALA A 225 13.42 -22.84 16.72
N GLY A 226 14.50 -22.12 16.41
CA GLY A 226 15.82 -22.31 17.02
C GLY A 226 15.79 -22.08 18.54
N PHE A 227 15.21 -20.98 18.99
CA PHE A 227 15.01 -20.73 20.44
C PHE A 227 14.15 -21.81 21.09
N THR A 228 13.06 -22.23 20.43
CA THR A 228 12.21 -23.30 20.95
C THR A 228 13.01 -24.60 21.13
N LEU A 229 13.86 -24.96 20.17
CA LEU A 229 14.75 -26.13 20.29
C LEU A 229 15.72 -26.01 21.48
N VAL A 230 16.33 -24.82 21.64
CA VAL A 230 17.23 -24.57 22.81
C VAL A 230 16.46 -24.78 24.10
N PHE A 231 15.24 -24.24 24.22
CA PHE A 231 14.44 -24.38 25.44
C PHE A 231 13.94 -25.82 25.64
N VAL A 232 13.67 -26.58 24.60
CA VAL A 232 13.42 -28.04 24.71
C VAL A 232 14.60 -28.75 25.35
N VAL A 233 15.82 -28.45 24.90
CA VAL A 233 17.04 -29.04 25.47
C VAL A 233 17.24 -28.59 26.91
N VAL A 234 17.06 -27.30 27.24
CA VAL A 234 17.17 -26.76 28.59
C VAL A 234 16.16 -27.45 29.53
N CYS A 235 14.89 -27.52 29.15
CA CYS A 235 13.86 -28.19 29.94
C CYS A 235 14.17 -29.69 30.10
N GLY A 236 14.58 -30.37 29.00
CA GLY A 236 14.92 -31.80 29.04
C GLY A 236 16.08 -32.10 29.97
N THR A 237 17.09 -31.22 30.07
CA THR A 237 18.23 -31.38 30.99
C THR A 237 17.89 -30.99 32.43
N LEU A 238 16.84 -30.20 32.62
CA LEU A 238 16.43 -29.76 33.95
C LEU A 238 15.91 -30.92 34.83
N LYS A 239 15.24 -31.93 34.21
CA LYS A 239 14.74 -33.10 34.92
C LYS A 239 15.84 -33.92 35.60
N PRO A 240 16.93 -34.35 34.94
CA PRO A 240 18.07 -34.99 35.57
C PRO A 240 18.73 -34.15 36.73
N PHE A 241 18.79 -32.81 36.53
CA PHE A 241 19.30 -31.93 37.60
C PHE A 241 18.38 -31.88 38.82
N ALA A 242 17.07 -31.85 38.57
CA ALA A 242 16.07 -31.91 39.63
C ALA A 242 16.17 -33.24 40.43
N ASP A 243 16.28 -34.36 39.73
CA ASP A 243 16.43 -35.68 40.35
C ASP A 243 17.72 -35.77 41.14
N TYR A 244 18.82 -35.22 40.65
CA TYR A 244 20.10 -35.14 41.37
C TYR A 244 20.00 -34.31 42.66
N SER A 245 19.27 -33.21 42.64
CA SER A 245 19.05 -32.33 43.79
C SER A 245 17.90 -32.78 44.71
N ASN A 246 17.30 -33.96 44.47
CA ASN A 246 16.11 -34.46 45.16
C ASN A 246 14.91 -33.50 45.11
N THR A 247 14.80 -32.71 44.00
CA THR A 247 13.67 -31.82 43.73
C THR A 247 12.65 -32.55 42.88
N THR A 248 11.42 -32.67 43.37
CA THR A 248 10.34 -33.26 42.58
C THR A 248 9.73 -32.20 41.66
N ILE A 249 9.81 -32.41 40.34
CA ILE A 249 9.14 -31.57 39.36
C ILE A 249 7.93 -32.32 38.78
N THR A 250 6.74 -31.80 38.99
CA THR A 250 5.50 -32.35 38.41
C THR A 250 5.44 -32.11 36.90
N ILE A 251 4.66 -32.93 36.20
CA ILE A 251 4.43 -32.73 34.76
C ILE A 251 3.80 -31.34 34.50
N ALA A 252 2.90 -30.90 35.37
CA ALA A 252 2.31 -29.57 35.29
C ALA A 252 3.37 -28.46 35.39
N ALA A 253 4.31 -28.57 36.34
CA ALA A 253 5.40 -27.64 36.52
C ALA A 253 6.33 -27.62 35.28
N PHE A 254 6.65 -28.81 34.74
CA PHE A 254 7.51 -28.97 33.56
C PHE A 254 6.89 -28.35 32.31
N ILE A 255 5.62 -28.66 32.03
CA ILE A 255 4.86 -28.08 30.90
C ILE A 255 4.78 -26.55 31.04
N SER A 256 4.49 -26.07 32.25
CA SER A 256 4.35 -24.64 32.52
C SER A 256 5.66 -23.89 32.29
N LEU A 257 6.77 -24.43 32.82
CA LEU A 257 8.10 -23.89 32.59
C LEU A 257 8.41 -23.84 31.08
N PHE A 258 8.16 -24.92 30.38
CA PHE A 258 8.39 -25.03 28.94
C PHE A 258 7.61 -23.98 28.14
N VAL A 259 6.29 -23.85 28.38
CA VAL A 259 5.43 -22.86 27.71
C VAL A 259 5.81 -21.42 28.06
N CYS A 260 6.28 -21.16 29.30
CA CYS A 260 6.74 -19.83 29.71
C CYS A 260 8.06 -19.43 29.03
N LEU A 261 8.93 -20.40 28.70
CA LEU A 261 10.23 -20.14 28.06
C LEU A 261 10.14 -20.04 26.54
N ILE A 262 9.21 -20.78 25.91
CA ILE A 262 8.99 -20.66 24.46
C ILE A 262 8.45 -19.26 24.15
N PRO A 263 8.88 -18.63 23.06
CA PRO A 263 8.42 -17.28 22.67
C PRO A 263 6.98 -17.29 22.12
N THR A 264 6.03 -17.69 22.99
CA THR A 264 4.59 -17.81 22.65
C THR A 264 3.95 -16.49 22.30
N THR A 265 4.36 -15.40 22.95
CA THR A 265 3.81 -14.07 22.76
C THR A 265 3.98 -13.60 21.31
N ILE A 266 5.22 -13.61 20.79
CA ILE A 266 5.45 -13.22 19.40
C ILE A 266 4.95 -14.29 18.42
N GLY A 267 5.05 -15.58 18.77
CA GLY A 267 4.51 -16.68 17.97
C GLY A 267 3.03 -16.53 17.70
N GLY A 268 2.24 -16.09 18.69
CA GLY A 268 0.81 -15.81 18.54
C GLY A 268 0.48 -14.51 17.79
N LEU A 269 1.36 -13.50 17.85
CA LEU A 269 1.08 -12.19 17.27
C LEU A 269 1.69 -11.97 15.88
N LEU A 270 2.65 -12.79 15.44
CA LEU A 270 3.40 -12.58 14.20
C LEU A 270 2.49 -12.52 12.96
N SER A 271 1.54 -13.44 12.87
CA SER A 271 0.54 -13.47 11.79
C SER A 271 -0.37 -12.24 11.82
N ALA A 272 -0.84 -11.86 13.00
CA ALA A 272 -1.71 -10.69 13.19
C ALA A 272 -1.01 -9.37 12.76
N ILE A 273 0.28 -9.21 13.04
CA ILE A 273 1.06 -8.04 12.62
C ILE A 273 1.12 -7.93 11.09
N GLY A 274 1.38 -9.04 10.40
CA GLY A 274 1.44 -9.06 8.93
C GLY A 274 0.11 -8.69 8.28
N ILE A 275 -1.01 -9.25 8.78
CA ILE A 275 -2.36 -8.94 8.30
C ILE A 275 -2.71 -7.47 8.56
N ALA A 276 -2.39 -6.96 9.75
CA ALA A 276 -2.63 -5.56 10.10
C ALA A 276 -1.81 -4.58 9.22
N GLY A 277 -0.66 -5.00 8.70
CA GLY A 277 0.11 -4.22 7.72
C GLY A 277 -0.64 -4.02 6.40
N MET A 278 -1.23 -5.10 5.87
CA MET A 278 -2.06 -5.03 4.65
C MET A 278 -3.34 -4.22 4.87
N ASP A 279 -4.01 -4.39 6.02
CA ASP A 279 -5.19 -3.60 6.41
C ASP A 279 -4.89 -2.10 6.45
N ARG A 280 -3.72 -1.71 6.94
CA ARG A 280 -3.28 -0.30 6.95
C ARG A 280 -3.00 0.24 5.55
N ALA A 281 -2.39 -0.55 4.67
CA ALA A 281 -2.16 -0.16 3.28
C ALA A 281 -3.50 0.08 2.57
N LEU A 282 -4.46 -0.81 2.75
CA LEU A 282 -5.80 -0.67 2.19
C LEU A 282 -6.55 0.54 2.79
N SER A 283 -6.42 0.78 4.09
CA SER A 283 -6.97 1.99 4.75
C SER A 283 -6.35 3.29 4.26
N ALA A 284 -5.17 3.23 3.65
CA ALA A 284 -4.50 4.32 2.94
C ALA A 284 -4.85 4.35 1.44
N ASN A 285 -5.89 3.65 0.99
CA ASN A 285 -6.30 3.53 -0.41
C ASN A 285 -5.22 2.92 -1.32
N VAL A 286 -4.41 2.00 -0.78
CA VAL A 286 -3.42 1.25 -1.54
C VAL A 286 -3.72 -0.23 -1.45
N ILE A 287 -3.99 -0.84 -2.60
CA ILE A 287 -4.17 -2.28 -2.72
C ILE A 287 -2.81 -2.93 -2.89
N THR A 288 -2.60 -4.01 -2.19
CA THR A 288 -1.35 -4.77 -2.26
C THR A 288 -1.62 -6.25 -2.52
N ASN A 289 -0.84 -6.84 -3.41
CA ASN A 289 -0.94 -8.25 -3.75
C ASN A 289 -0.43 -9.17 -2.64
N SER A 290 0.36 -8.65 -1.70
CA SER A 290 0.90 -9.44 -0.60
C SER A 290 1.43 -8.58 0.56
N GLY A 291 1.44 -9.12 1.77
CA GLY A 291 2.11 -8.51 2.91
C GLY A 291 3.62 -8.33 2.69
N LYS A 292 4.23 -9.17 1.83
CA LYS A 292 5.62 -9.05 1.41
C LYS A 292 5.89 -7.72 0.69
N ALA A 293 4.99 -7.28 -0.20
CA ALA A 293 5.15 -6.03 -0.91
C ALA A 293 5.14 -4.83 0.05
N VAL A 294 4.22 -4.82 1.05
CA VAL A 294 4.17 -3.78 2.09
C VAL A 294 5.45 -3.75 2.93
N GLU A 295 5.96 -4.90 3.31
CA GLU A 295 7.19 -5.01 4.08
C GLU A 295 8.40 -4.53 3.29
N THR A 296 8.53 -5.00 2.03
CA THR A 296 9.62 -4.58 1.14
C THR A 296 9.60 -3.07 0.88
N ALA A 297 8.39 -2.46 0.82
CA ALA A 297 8.26 -1.02 0.69
C ALA A 297 8.90 -0.25 1.86
N GLY A 298 8.94 -0.85 3.06
CA GLY A 298 9.63 -0.27 4.21
C GLY A 298 11.15 -0.22 4.08
N ASP A 299 11.73 -1.07 3.26
CA ASP A 299 13.18 -1.24 3.11
C ASP A 299 13.73 -0.73 1.77
N ILE A 300 12.92 -0.03 0.95
CA ILE A 300 13.40 0.48 -0.34
C ILE A 300 14.51 1.51 -0.17
N ASP A 301 15.51 1.40 -1.07
CA ASP A 301 16.64 2.33 -1.16
C ASP A 301 16.44 3.38 -2.26
N THR A 302 15.82 2.97 -3.37
CA THR A 302 15.65 3.84 -4.55
C THR A 302 14.20 3.78 -5.05
N LEU A 303 13.64 4.96 -5.32
CA LEU A 303 12.35 5.14 -5.94
C LEU A 303 12.51 5.71 -7.34
N LEU A 304 12.09 4.94 -8.35
CA LEU A 304 11.92 5.41 -9.72
C LEU A 304 10.51 5.96 -9.91
N LEU A 305 10.45 7.15 -10.50
CA LEU A 305 9.20 7.86 -10.76
C LEU A 305 9.13 8.20 -12.24
N ASP A 306 8.05 7.82 -12.92
CA ASP A 306 7.78 8.40 -14.21
C ASP A 306 7.47 9.90 -14.07
N LYS A 307 7.79 10.71 -15.09
CA LYS A 307 7.49 12.14 -15.07
C LYS A 307 5.99 12.39 -15.20
N THR A 308 5.43 11.86 -16.29
CA THR A 308 4.07 12.18 -16.75
C THR A 308 3.02 11.50 -15.91
N GLY A 309 1.99 12.24 -15.45
CA GLY A 309 0.96 11.68 -14.58
C GLY A 309 1.42 11.44 -13.13
N THR A 310 2.72 11.22 -12.90
CA THR A 310 3.31 10.93 -11.58
C THR A 310 3.85 12.19 -10.91
N ILE A 311 4.91 12.81 -11.44
CA ILE A 311 5.47 14.06 -10.90
C ILE A 311 4.67 15.27 -11.37
N THR A 312 4.20 15.23 -12.63
CA THR A 312 3.37 16.26 -13.23
C THR A 312 1.91 15.84 -13.28
N ILE A 313 0.99 16.79 -13.52
CA ILE A 313 -0.45 16.51 -13.64
C ILE A 313 -0.75 15.66 -14.90
N GLY A 314 0.23 15.49 -15.78
CA GLY A 314 0.12 14.68 -16.99
C GLY A 314 -0.32 15.44 -18.24
N ASN A 315 -1.00 16.57 -18.11
CA ASN A 315 -1.40 17.43 -19.22
C ASN A 315 -0.60 18.72 -19.19
N ARG A 316 -0.06 19.10 -20.34
CA ARG A 316 0.58 20.41 -20.49
C ARG A 316 -0.49 21.49 -20.46
N LYS A 317 -0.24 22.58 -19.70
CA LYS A 317 -1.12 23.75 -19.68
C LYS A 317 -0.47 24.95 -20.32
N ALA A 318 -1.25 25.74 -21.02
CA ALA A 318 -0.83 27.05 -21.50
C ALA A 318 -0.56 27.96 -20.31
N THR A 319 0.64 28.57 -20.28
CA THR A 319 1.07 29.43 -19.18
C THR A 319 1.32 30.85 -19.61
N GLN A 320 1.70 31.08 -20.88
CA GLN A 320 2.01 32.39 -21.38
C GLN A 320 1.77 32.52 -22.88
N PHE A 321 1.37 33.72 -23.30
CA PHE A 321 1.26 34.13 -24.69
C PHE A 321 2.38 35.14 -25.03
N TYR A 322 3.09 34.91 -26.14
CA TYR A 322 4.16 35.77 -26.63
C TYR A 322 3.85 36.24 -28.05
N PRO A 323 3.19 37.41 -28.24
CA PRO A 323 3.04 38.01 -29.55
C PRO A 323 4.41 38.44 -30.10
N VAL A 324 4.58 38.38 -31.45
CA VAL A 324 5.76 38.98 -32.09
C VAL A 324 5.66 40.49 -32.11
N SER A 325 6.81 41.16 -32.24
CA SER A 325 6.91 42.62 -32.26
C SER A 325 5.98 43.22 -33.35
N GLY A 326 5.11 44.13 -32.93
CA GLY A 326 4.13 44.80 -33.82
C GLY A 326 2.74 44.15 -33.85
N ILE A 327 2.53 43.03 -33.17
CA ILE A 327 1.21 42.42 -32.99
C ILE A 327 0.66 42.77 -31.63
N ASP A 328 -0.59 43.27 -31.60
CA ASP A 328 -1.30 43.56 -30.37
C ASP A 328 -1.61 42.28 -29.56
N GLU A 329 -1.37 42.33 -28.25
CA GLU A 329 -1.55 41.18 -27.36
C GLU A 329 -2.99 40.64 -27.39
N HIS A 330 -3.98 41.52 -27.37
CA HIS A 330 -5.39 41.12 -27.40
C HIS A 330 -5.75 40.41 -28.71
N SER A 331 -5.29 40.93 -29.86
CA SER A 331 -5.47 40.31 -31.17
C SER A 331 -4.81 38.94 -31.30
N PHE A 332 -3.60 38.82 -30.70
CA PHE A 332 -2.88 37.55 -30.65
C PHE A 332 -3.64 36.51 -29.79
N VAL A 333 -4.12 36.88 -28.60
CA VAL A 333 -4.89 36.02 -27.72
C VAL A 333 -6.18 35.56 -28.42
N GLN A 334 -6.88 36.46 -29.16
CA GLN A 334 -8.06 36.09 -29.95
C GLN A 334 -7.73 35.01 -31.01
N ALA A 335 -6.62 35.16 -31.72
CA ALA A 335 -6.17 34.19 -32.72
C ALA A 335 -5.84 32.81 -32.04
N CYS A 336 -5.21 32.84 -30.87
CA CYS A 336 -4.93 31.64 -30.07
C CYS A 336 -6.24 30.91 -29.68
N LEU A 337 -7.24 31.64 -29.19
CA LEU A 337 -8.53 31.07 -28.84
C LEU A 337 -9.23 30.49 -30.08
N LEU A 338 -9.34 31.26 -31.15
CA LEU A 338 -9.99 30.80 -32.41
C LEU A 338 -9.37 29.52 -32.95
N SER A 339 -8.05 29.40 -32.94
CA SER A 339 -7.33 28.19 -33.39
C SER A 339 -7.46 26.99 -32.44
N SER A 340 -7.98 27.21 -31.21
CA SER A 340 -8.11 26.18 -30.18
C SER A 340 -9.55 25.79 -29.87
N LEU A 341 -10.57 26.46 -30.44
CA LEU A 341 -11.98 26.18 -30.15
C LEU A 341 -12.44 24.76 -30.59
N SER A 342 -11.81 24.19 -31.60
CA SER A 342 -12.10 22.83 -32.07
C SER A 342 -11.09 21.80 -31.60
N ASP A 343 -10.17 22.20 -30.77
CA ASP A 343 -9.12 21.35 -30.20
C ASP A 343 -9.59 20.79 -28.87
N ASP A 344 -10.13 19.57 -28.90
CA ASP A 344 -10.67 18.88 -27.72
C ASP A 344 -9.56 18.37 -26.77
N THR A 345 -8.30 18.52 -27.16
CA THR A 345 -7.16 18.12 -26.32
C THR A 345 -7.07 18.96 -25.04
N PRO A 346 -6.49 18.43 -23.96
CA PRO A 346 -6.26 19.19 -22.75
C PRO A 346 -5.45 20.48 -22.98
N GLU A 347 -4.49 20.43 -23.90
CA GLU A 347 -3.70 21.59 -24.33
C GLU A 347 -4.58 22.65 -24.98
N GLY A 348 -5.45 22.27 -25.91
CA GLY A 348 -6.39 23.19 -26.56
C GLY A 348 -7.32 23.84 -25.57
N LYS A 349 -7.90 23.07 -24.65
CA LYS A 349 -8.76 23.58 -23.58
C LYS A 349 -8.02 24.56 -22.66
N SER A 350 -6.77 24.26 -22.30
CA SER A 350 -5.96 25.14 -21.45
C SER A 350 -5.62 26.48 -22.12
N ILE A 351 -5.45 26.50 -23.44
CA ILE A 351 -5.25 27.74 -24.21
C ILE A 351 -6.50 28.63 -24.12
N VAL A 352 -7.68 28.00 -24.26
CA VAL A 352 -8.97 28.72 -24.15
C VAL A 352 -9.16 29.26 -22.72
N GLU A 353 -8.81 28.47 -21.70
CA GLU A 353 -8.87 28.86 -20.30
C GLU A 353 -7.97 30.08 -20.03
N LEU A 354 -6.69 30.02 -20.41
CA LEU A 354 -5.73 31.11 -20.27
C LEU A 354 -6.18 32.38 -21.02
N GLY A 355 -6.75 32.23 -22.22
CA GLY A 355 -7.26 33.39 -22.97
C GLY A 355 -8.46 34.06 -22.29
N ARG A 356 -9.33 33.29 -21.63
CA ARG A 356 -10.41 33.84 -20.81
C ARG A 356 -9.88 34.61 -19.60
N GLU A 357 -8.86 34.08 -18.92
CA GLU A 357 -8.17 34.77 -17.83
C GLU A 357 -7.55 36.10 -18.30
N LYS A 358 -7.06 36.16 -19.53
CA LYS A 358 -6.55 37.38 -20.17
C LYS A 358 -7.67 38.34 -20.67
N GLY A 359 -8.93 38.03 -20.40
CA GLY A 359 -10.06 38.89 -20.66
C GLY A 359 -10.73 38.72 -22.03
N VAL A 360 -10.33 37.76 -22.86
CA VAL A 360 -10.98 37.48 -24.15
C VAL A 360 -12.13 36.49 -23.92
N ARG A 361 -13.37 36.94 -24.29
CA ARG A 361 -14.57 36.10 -24.17
C ARG A 361 -14.84 35.35 -25.47
N VAL A 362 -15.10 34.04 -25.36
CA VAL A 362 -15.43 33.19 -26.54
C VAL A 362 -16.67 33.66 -27.29
N HIS A 363 -17.66 34.25 -26.58
CA HIS A 363 -18.87 34.80 -27.20
C HIS A 363 -18.62 36.02 -28.10
N ASP A 364 -17.50 36.72 -27.90
CA ASP A 364 -17.14 37.89 -28.70
C ASP A 364 -16.44 37.50 -30.01
N LEU A 365 -16.12 36.18 -30.14
CA LEU A 365 -15.45 35.64 -31.33
C LEU A 365 -16.50 35.24 -32.40
N ASN A 366 -16.45 35.87 -33.55
CA ASN A 366 -17.34 35.55 -34.64
C ASN A 366 -16.87 34.28 -35.39
N THR A 367 -17.51 33.16 -35.09
CA THR A 367 -17.22 31.87 -35.73
C THR A 367 -18.28 31.43 -36.73
N SER A 368 -19.29 32.26 -37.03
CA SER A 368 -20.36 31.95 -37.98
C SER A 368 -19.78 31.75 -39.40
N GLY A 369 -20.05 30.56 -39.98
CA GLY A 369 -19.56 30.21 -41.32
C GLY A 369 -18.08 29.85 -41.39
N SER A 370 -17.40 29.67 -40.26
CA SER A 370 -16.00 29.28 -40.21
C SER A 370 -15.82 27.78 -40.37
N LYS A 371 -14.71 27.35 -41.00
CA LYS A 371 -14.32 25.94 -41.10
C LYS A 371 -13.24 25.62 -40.09
N MET A 372 -13.55 24.75 -39.15
CA MET A 372 -12.59 24.27 -38.13
C MET A 372 -11.67 23.19 -38.71
N ILE A 373 -10.38 23.24 -38.34
CA ILE A 373 -9.36 22.28 -38.74
C ILE A 373 -8.86 21.58 -37.50
N LYS A 374 -9.17 20.28 -37.34
CA LYS A 374 -8.73 19.47 -36.23
C LYS A 374 -7.26 19.10 -36.33
N PHE A 375 -6.60 18.90 -35.19
CA PHE A 375 -5.23 18.42 -35.15
C PHE A 375 -5.11 17.02 -35.77
N THR A 376 -4.08 16.81 -36.58
CA THR A 376 -3.69 15.49 -37.05
C THR A 376 -2.19 15.28 -36.85
N ALA A 377 -1.79 14.03 -36.60
CA ALA A 377 -0.37 13.65 -36.40
C ALA A 377 0.47 13.93 -37.68
N GLU A 378 -0.15 13.91 -38.83
CA GLU A 378 0.49 14.18 -40.16
C GLU A 378 0.80 15.66 -40.32
N THR A 379 -0.20 16.52 -40.11
CA THR A 379 -0.05 17.99 -40.30
C THR A 379 0.60 18.68 -39.10
N LYS A 380 0.52 18.07 -37.90
CA LYS A 380 0.99 18.59 -36.61
C LYS A 380 0.49 20.01 -36.32
N CYS A 381 -0.67 20.35 -36.82
CA CYS A 381 -1.32 21.65 -36.64
C CYS A 381 -2.84 21.54 -36.56
N SER A 382 -3.48 22.49 -35.87
CA SER A 382 -4.91 22.74 -35.84
C SER A 382 -5.21 24.19 -36.17
N GLY A 383 -6.47 24.55 -36.39
CA GLY A 383 -6.79 25.93 -36.67
C GLY A 383 -8.20 26.18 -37.16
N VAL A 384 -8.42 27.34 -37.78
CA VAL A 384 -9.72 27.78 -38.31
C VAL A 384 -9.55 28.60 -39.57
N ASP A 385 -10.43 28.40 -40.54
CA ASP A 385 -10.62 29.28 -41.67
C ASP A 385 -11.90 30.08 -41.43
N LEU A 386 -11.75 31.37 -41.20
CA LEU A 386 -12.85 32.28 -40.91
C LEU A 386 -13.63 32.61 -42.20
N ALA A 387 -14.91 32.98 -42.06
CA ALA A 387 -15.78 33.34 -43.18
C ALA A 387 -15.26 34.56 -43.99
N ASN A 388 -14.45 35.40 -43.40
CA ASN A 388 -13.80 36.54 -44.08
C ASN A 388 -12.55 36.17 -44.88
N GLY A 389 -12.19 34.86 -44.92
CA GLY A 389 -11.04 34.36 -45.65
C GLY A 389 -9.73 34.29 -44.81
N THR A 390 -9.72 34.81 -43.61
CA THR A 390 -8.56 34.72 -42.71
C THR A 390 -8.29 33.28 -42.26
N ARG A 391 -7.07 32.80 -42.37
CA ARG A 391 -6.64 31.47 -41.96
C ARG A 391 -5.76 31.55 -40.74
N ILE A 392 -6.17 30.92 -39.65
CA ILE A 392 -5.39 30.86 -38.43
C ILE A 392 -4.94 29.41 -38.22
N ARG A 393 -3.64 29.20 -37.96
CA ARG A 393 -3.05 27.88 -37.68
C ARG A 393 -2.22 27.94 -36.41
N LYS A 394 -2.29 26.86 -35.64
CA LYS A 394 -1.53 26.64 -34.42
C LYS A 394 -0.87 25.26 -34.49
N GLY A 395 0.41 25.15 -34.15
CA GLY A 395 1.08 23.86 -34.20
C GLY A 395 2.57 23.91 -33.83
N ALA A 396 3.26 22.78 -34.06
CA ALA A 396 4.69 22.68 -33.83
C ALA A 396 5.46 23.67 -34.70
N PHE A 397 6.56 24.23 -34.15
CA PHE A 397 7.37 25.23 -34.83
C PHE A 397 7.77 24.82 -36.26
N ASP A 398 8.29 23.60 -36.43
CA ASP A 398 8.72 23.12 -37.74
C ASP A 398 7.57 23.00 -38.77
N ALA A 399 6.36 22.63 -38.29
CA ALA A 399 5.20 22.54 -39.18
C ALA A 399 4.74 23.93 -39.65
N ILE A 400 4.56 24.86 -38.73
CA ILE A 400 4.12 26.23 -39.04
C ILE A 400 5.19 26.99 -39.82
N ARG A 401 6.49 26.81 -39.50
CA ARG A 401 7.60 27.36 -40.25
C ARG A 401 7.58 26.93 -41.70
N LYS A 402 7.45 25.63 -41.99
CA LYS A 402 7.36 25.08 -43.34
C LYS A 402 6.18 25.65 -44.13
N MET A 403 5.03 25.83 -43.49
CA MET A 403 3.85 26.46 -44.11
C MET A 403 4.13 27.92 -44.47
N SER A 404 4.71 28.68 -43.56
CA SER A 404 5.07 30.09 -43.79
C SER A 404 6.12 30.27 -44.91
N GLU A 405 7.17 29.45 -44.89
CA GLU A 405 8.22 29.45 -45.91
C GLU A 405 7.67 29.02 -47.30
N ALA A 406 6.77 28.03 -47.36
CA ALA A 406 6.12 27.61 -48.60
C ALA A 406 5.25 28.71 -49.19
N ALA A 407 4.67 29.60 -48.37
CA ALA A 407 3.94 30.79 -48.80
C ALA A 407 4.87 31.98 -49.16
N GLY A 408 6.19 31.79 -49.11
CA GLY A 408 7.16 32.83 -49.44
C GLY A 408 7.47 33.82 -48.30
N ASN A 409 6.97 33.56 -47.07
CA ASN A 409 7.17 34.43 -45.93
C ASN A 409 8.43 34.04 -45.14
N LYS A 410 9.16 35.03 -44.66
CA LYS A 410 10.27 34.81 -43.70
C LYS A 410 9.72 34.92 -42.28
N TYR A 411 10.04 33.93 -41.43
CA TYR A 411 9.67 34.02 -40.02
C TYR A 411 10.59 35.00 -39.26
N PRO A 412 10.08 35.73 -38.25
CA PRO A 412 10.86 36.63 -37.42
C PRO A 412 11.92 35.87 -36.62
N LYS A 413 13.17 36.39 -36.57
CA LYS A 413 14.25 35.75 -35.80
C LYS A 413 13.90 35.61 -34.29
N GLU A 414 13.15 36.58 -33.78
CA GLU A 414 12.64 36.54 -32.39
C GLU A 414 11.82 35.31 -32.06
N VAL A 415 11.11 34.73 -33.03
CA VAL A 415 10.34 33.50 -32.84
C VAL A 415 11.26 32.31 -32.59
N ALA A 416 12.36 32.18 -33.34
CA ALA A 416 13.33 31.11 -33.12
C ALA A 416 13.99 31.22 -31.74
N ASP A 417 14.36 32.45 -31.34
CA ASP A 417 14.95 32.72 -30.02
C ASP A 417 13.95 32.41 -28.87
N LEU A 418 12.68 32.77 -29.05
CA LEU A 418 11.60 32.43 -28.10
C LEU A 418 11.37 30.91 -28.00
N VAL A 419 11.28 30.24 -29.14
CA VAL A 419 11.13 28.77 -29.19
C VAL A 419 12.28 28.10 -28.45
N GLN A 420 13.52 28.53 -28.71
CA GLN A 420 14.69 28.00 -28.02
C GLN A 420 14.64 28.29 -26.51
N LYS A 421 14.27 29.51 -26.12
CA LYS A 421 14.13 29.90 -24.71
C LYS A 421 13.06 29.06 -23.99
N ILE A 422 11.87 28.91 -24.58
CA ILE A 422 10.78 28.10 -23.99
C ILE A 422 11.23 26.65 -23.86
N THR A 423 11.86 26.09 -24.89
CA THR A 423 12.35 24.69 -24.85
C THR A 423 13.45 24.50 -23.80
N SER A 424 14.38 25.43 -23.67
CA SER A 424 15.44 25.36 -22.65
C SER A 424 14.91 25.47 -21.21
N ASN A 425 13.76 26.10 -21.03
CA ASN A 425 13.06 26.21 -19.74
C ASN A 425 12.05 25.05 -19.52
N GLY A 426 12.14 23.99 -20.30
CA GLY A 426 11.26 22.81 -20.13
C GLY A 426 9.84 22.97 -20.67
N GLY A 427 9.53 24.09 -21.33
CA GLY A 427 8.23 24.33 -21.95
C GLY A 427 8.14 23.75 -23.36
N THR A 428 6.92 23.59 -23.85
CA THR A 428 6.60 23.23 -25.24
C THR A 428 6.06 24.44 -25.95
N PRO A 429 6.76 24.96 -26.99
CA PRO A 429 6.29 26.09 -27.77
C PRO A 429 5.28 25.61 -28.81
N LEU A 430 4.11 26.25 -28.88
CA LEU A 430 3.19 26.16 -29.99
C LEU A 430 3.21 27.50 -30.76
N VAL A 431 3.51 27.44 -32.04
CA VAL A 431 3.56 28.64 -32.90
C VAL A 431 2.20 28.88 -33.53
N VAL A 432 1.80 30.13 -33.59
CA VAL A 432 0.53 30.57 -34.20
C VAL A 432 0.83 31.45 -35.43
N SER A 433 0.14 31.14 -36.53
CA SER A 433 0.19 31.97 -37.76
C SER A 433 -1.20 32.42 -38.16
N GLN A 434 -1.26 33.58 -38.80
CA GLN A 434 -2.42 34.15 -39.43
C GLN A 434 -2.06 34.48 -40.88
N ASP A 435 -2.84 33.94 -41.86
CA ASP A 435 -2.60 34.09 -43.30
C ASP A 435 -1.16 33.78 -43.71
N ASP A 436 -0.64 32.68 -43.12
CA ASP A 436 0.73 32.16 -43.25
C ASP A 436 1.86 33.05 -42.69
N PHE A 437 1.53 34.16 -42.00
CA PHE A 437 2.48 34.95 -41.22
C PHE A 437 2.50 34.50 -39.79
N ILE A 438 3.68 34.24 -39.22
CA ILE A 438 3.81 33.88 -37.80
C ILE A 438 3.58 35.13 -36.94
N ILE A 439 2.58 35.05 -36.06
CA ILE A 439 2.14 36.16 -35.21
C ILE A 439 2.54 36.00 -33.73
N GLY A 440 2.99 34.83 -33.30
CA GLY A 440 3.46 34.63 -31.91
C GLY A 440 3.60 33.17 -31.54
N VAL A 441 3.92 32.97 -30.24
CA VAL A 441 4.18 31.66 -29.65
C VAL A 441 3.37 31.52 -28.36
N ILE A 442 2.77 30.34 -28.17
CA ILE A 442 2.13 29.94 -26.91
C ILE A 442 3.10 29.04 -26.16
N GLU A 443 3.33 29.28 -24.90
CA GLU A 443 4.10 28.42 -24.03
C GLU A 443 3.18 27.46 -23.29
N LEU A 444 3.43 26.16 -23.47
CA LEU A 444 2.83 25.10 -22.68
C LEU A 444 3.87 24.57 -21.71
N GLN A 445 3.49 24.37 -20.45
CA GLN A 445 4.34 23.79 -19.43
C GLN A 445 3.70 22.56 -18.79
N ASP A 446 4.53 21.59 -18.42
CA ASP A 446 4.16 20.53 -17.49
C ASP A 446 3.98 21.11 -16.09
N ILE A 447 2.81 20.92 -15.50
CA ILE A 447 2.52 21.43 -14.17
C ILE A 447 2.93 20.38 -13.15
N ILE A 448 3.91 20.71 -12.33
CA ILE A 448 4.35 19.90 -11.20
C ILE A 448 3.24 19.88 -10.14
N LYS A 449 2.94 18.70 -9.62
CA LYS A 449 1.93 18.53 -8.57
C LYS A 449 2.32 19.35 -7.33
N PRO A 450 1.37 20.09 -6.71
CA PRO A 450 1.68 20.92 -5.55
C PRO A 450 2.13 20.06 -4.36
N GLY A 451 3.11 20.57 -3.59
CA GLY A 451 3.63 19.93 -2.39
C GLY A 451 4.56 18.73 -2.61
N ILE A 452 4.88 18.38 -3.88
CA ILE A 452 5.72 17.21 -4.18
C ILE A 452 7.16 17.38 -3.66
N GLN A 453 7.68 18.59 -3.64
CA GLN A 453 9.03 18.90 -3.18
C GLN A 453 9.24 18.54 -1.69
N GLU A 454 8.32 18.98 -0.84
CA GLU A 454 8.34 18.65 0.60
C GLU A 454 8.26 17.14 0.85
N ARG A 455 7.54 16.44 -0.01
CA ARG A 455 7.35 15.00 0.08
C ARG A 455 8.61 14.24 -0.35
N PHE A 456 9.32 14.68 -1.38
CA PHE A 456 10.63 14.10 -1.74
C PHE A 456 11.70 14.37 -0.68
N GLU A 457 11.67 15.55 -0.04
CA GLU A 457 12.53 15.81 1.12
C GLU A 457 12.24 14.84 2.29
N ARG A 458 10.98 14.48 2.50
CA ARG A 458 10.59 13.51 3.52
C ARG A 458 11.11 12.11 3.19
N LEU A 459 11.00 11.66 1.91
CA LEU A 459 11.59 10.40 1.45
C LEU A 459 13.10 10.37 1.64
N ARG A 460 13.78 11.47 1.29
CA ARG A 460 15.23 11.61 1.49
C ARG A 460 15.63 11.49 2.96
N LYS A 461 14.86 12.09 3.89
CA LYS A 461 15.07 11.92 5.34
C LYS A 461 14.85 10.49 5.81
N MET A 462 14.06 9.71 5.10
CA MET A 462 13.87 8.28 5.36
C MET A 462 14.94 7.38 4.71
N GLY A 463 15.90 7.97 3.99
CA GLY A 463 16.99 7.26 3.32
C GLY A 463 16.65 6.75 1.92
N VAL A 464 15.54 7.19 1.31
CA VAL A 464 15.13 6.78 -0.02
C VAL A 464 15.62 7.79 -1.06
N LYS A 465 16.40 7.33 -2.04
CA LYS A 465 16.82 8.12 -3.20
C LYS A 465 15.68 8.20 -4.22
N THR A 466 15.35 9.39 -4.70
CA THR A 466 14.34 9.61 -5.73
C THR A 466 14.95 9.86 -7.10
N VAL A 467 14.50 9.14 -8.12
CA VAL A 467 15.01 9.24 -9.50
C VAL A 467 13.86 9.43 -10.46
N MET A 468 13.84 10.55 -11.18
CA MET A 468 12.86 10.79 -12.24
C MET A 468 13.30 10.14 -13.53
N VAL A 469 12.38 9.48 -14.23
CA VAL A 469 12.62 8.90 -15.55
C VAL A 469 11.69 9.54 -16.56
N THR A 470 12.21 10.01 -17.69
CA THR A 470 11.41 10.67 -18.73
C THR A 470 12.00 10.45 -20.12
N GLY A 471 11.12 10.40 -21.13
CA GLY A 471 11.52 10.43 -22.54
C GLY A 471 11.90 11.83 -23.04
N ASP A 472 11.81 12.87 -22.22
CA ASP A 472 12.17 14.24 -22.62
C ASP A 472 13.69 14.39 -22.81
N ASN A 473 14.04 15.45 -23.54
CA ASN A 473 15.45 15.83 -23.72
C ASN A 473 16.10 16.21 -22.36
N PRO A 474 17.46 16.15 -22.28
CA PRO A 474 18.18 16.41 -21.02
C PRO A 474 17.93 17.77 -20.38
N LEU A 475 17.67 18.82 -21.18
CA LEU A 475 17.43 20.17 -20.65
C LEU A 475 16.06 20.25 -19.95
N THR A 476 15.02 19.74 -20.59
CA THR A 476 13.68 19.67 -20.02
C THR A 476 13.66 18.78 -18.76
N ALA A 477 14.30 17.60 -18.85
CA ALA A 477 14.39 16.67 -17.73
C ALA A 477 15.09 17.31 -16.52
N LYS A 478 16.22 17.99 -16.74
CA LYS A 478 16.96 18.69 -15.71
C LYS A 478 16.10 19.76 -15.02
N TYR A 479 15.44 20.61 -15.82
CA TYR A 479 14.59 21.68 -15.29
C TYR A 479 13.47 21.14 -14.40
N ILE A 480 12.78 20.10 -14.86
CA ILE A 480 11.69 19.48 -14.08
C ILE A 480 12.23 18.79 -12.83
N ALA A 481 13.36 18.09 -12.91
CA ALA A 481 13.99 17.41 -11.79
C ALA A 481 14.39 18.40 -10.67
N GLU A 482 15.04 19.50 -11.04
CA GLU A 482 15.43 20.56 -10.09
C GLU A 482 14.20 21.21 -9.45
N LYS A 483 13.17 21.49 -10.24
CA LYS A 483 11.93 22.13 -9.76
C LYS A 483 11.09 21.20 -8.91
N ALA A 484 11.08 19.90 -9.20
CA ALA A 484 10.40 18.87 -8.40
C ALA A 484 11.20 18.48 -7.14
N GLY A 485 12.52 18.71 -7.13
CA GLY A 485 13.40 18.38 -6.01
C GLY A 485 13.75 16.90 -5.91
N VAL A 486 13.77 16.16 -7.03
CA VAL A 486 14.29 14.79 -7.07
C VAL A 486 15.81 14.75 -6.97
N ASP A 487 16.37 13.61 -6.52
CA ASP A 487 17.81 13.46 -6.30
C ASP A 487 18.59 13.24 -7.60
N ASP A 488 17.94 12.62 -8.62
CA ASP A 488 18.57 12.26 -9.89
C ASP A 488 17.52 12.16 -11.00
N TYR A 489 17.95 12.12 -12.26
CA TYR A 489 17.03 11.94 -13.40
C TYR A 489 17.67 11.17 -14.55
N ILE A 490 16.85 10.52 -15.36
CA ILE A 490 17.21 9.84 -16.60
C ILE A 490 16.38 10.45 -17.71
N ALA A 491 17.05 11.11 -18.66
CA ALA A 491 16.44 11.74 -19.83
C ALA A 491 16.48 10.80 -21.04
N GLU A 492 15.66 11.08 -22.06
CA GLU A 492 15.58 10.30 -23.31
C GLU A 492 15.40 8.79 -23.07
N ALA A 493 14.80 8.43 -21.94
CA ALA A 493 14.66 7.06 -21.50
C ALA A 493 13.64 6.29 -22.34
N LYS A 494 14.05 5.13 -22.80
CA LYS A 494 13.18 4.11 -23.39
C LYS A 494 12.67 3.17 -22.26
N PRO A 495 11.59 2.40 -22.50
CA PRO A 495 11.10 1.43 -21.53
C PRO A 495 12.18 0.45 -21.04
N GLU A 496 13.09 0.04 -21.93
CA GLU A 496 14.20 -0.85 -21.60
C GLU A 496 15.21 -0.21 -20.64
N ASP A 497 15.44 1.10 -20.74
CA ASP A 497 16.37 1.83 -19.88
C ASP A 497 15.86 1.87 -18.43
N LYS A 498 14.53 1.99 -18.24
CA LYS A 498 13.89 1.89 -16.92
C LYS A 498 14.20 0.52 -16.27
N MET A 499 13.99 -0.55 -17.02
CA MET A 499 14.27 -1.93 -16.57
C MET A 499 15.76 -2.15 -16.24
N ASN A 500 16.65 -1.67 -17.12
CA ASN A 500 18.10 -1.83 -16.96
C ASN A 500 18.60 -1.08 -15.72
N TYR A 501 18.06 0.11 -15.45
CA TYR A 501 18.39 0.86 -14.24
C TYR A 501 17.96 0.10 -12.98
N ILE A 502 16.73 -0.45 -12.96
CA ILE A 502 16.24 -1.25 -11.83
C ILE A 502 17.15 -2.46 -11.60
N ARG A 503 17.50 -3.22 -12.65
CA ARG A 503 18.40 -4.38 -12.54
C ARG A 503 19.77 -4.01 -11.98
N LYS A 504 20.35 -2.92 -12.47
CA LYS A 504 21.65 -2.43 -12.01
C LYS A 504 21.63 -2.07 -10.52
N GLU A 505 20.59 -1.40 -10.04
CA GLU A 505 20.46 -1.09 -8.62
C GLU A 505 20.25 -2.37 -7.79
N GLN A 506 19.45 -3.33 -8.29
CA GLN A 506 19.25 -4.63 -7.64
C GLN A 506 20.53 -5.47 -7.59
N GLU A 507 21.36 -5.47 -8.63
CA GLU A 507 22.68 -6.12 -8.66
C GLU A 507 23.64 -5.50 -7.62
N ASN A 508 23.48 -4.22 -7.31
CA ASN A 508 24.19 -3.55 -6.23
C ASN A 508 23.59 -3.83 -4.82
N GLY A 509 22.63 -4.75 -4.72
CA GLY A 509 22.00 -5.14 -3.47
C GLY A 509 20.95 -4.16 -2.95
N LYS A 510 20.50 -3.20 -3.76
CA LYS A 510 19.49 -2.22 -3.39
C LYS A 510 18.08 -2.68 -3.73
N LEU A 511 17.12 -2.32 -2.91
CA LEU A 511 15.70 -2.51 -3.15
C LEU A 511 15.13 -1.30 -3.88
N VAL A 512 14.47 -1.57 -5.01
CA VAL A 512 13.95 -0.54 -5.91
C VAL A 512 12.42 -0.58 -5.92
N ALA A 513 11.82 0.59 -5.71
CA ALA A 513 10.40 0.82 -6.01
C ALA A 513 10.28 1.57 -7.36
N MET A 514 9.25 1.22 -8.12
CA MET A 514 8.87 1.91 -9.36
C MET A 514 7.41 2.33 -9.26
N MET A 515 7.11 3.56 -9.66
CA MET A 515 5.76 4.07 -9.76
C MET A 515 5.50 4.58 -11.18
N GLY A 516 4.39 4.15 -11.79
CA GLY A 516 4.02 4.51 -13.15
C GLY A 516 2.57 4.15 -13.48
N ASP A 517 2.07 4.68 -14.59
CA ASP A 517 0.68 4.53 -15.04
C ASP A 517 0.55 3.99 -16.49
N GLY A 518 1.61 4.05 -17.28
CA GLY A 518 1.59 3.68 -18.69
C GLY A 518 1.84 2.18 -18.97
N THR A 519 1.40 1.72 -20.13
CA THR A 519 1.74 0.39 -20.64
C THR A 519 3.26 0.21 -20.79
N ASN A 520 3.97 1.31 -21.09
CA ASN A 520 5.41 1.34 -21.22
C ASN A 520 6.14 1.11 -19.87
N ASP A 521 5.43 1.31 -18.75
CA ASP A 521 5.95 1.10 -17.40
C ASP A 521 5.77 -0.34 -16.90
N ALA A 522 4.85 -1.11 -17.49
CA ALA A 522 4.52 -2.45 -17.04
C ALA A 522 5.75 -3.37 -16.87
N PRO A 523 6.73 -3.44 -17.80
CA PRO A 523 7.92 -4.25 -17.59
C PRO A 523 8.79 -3.79 -16.42
N ALA A 524 8.90 -2.48 -16.20
CA ALA A 524 9.65 -1.90 -15.08
C ALA A 524 8.94 -2.10 -13.74
N LEU A 525 7.60 -1.96 -13.72
CA LEU A 525 6.77 -2.27 -12.54
C LEU A 525 6.89 -3.73 -12.11
N ALA A 526 6.90 -4.66 -13.08
CA ALA A 526 7.08 -6.09 -12.81
C ALA A 526 8.50 -6.43 -12.32
N GLN A 527 9.53 -5.74 -12.82
CA GLN A 527 10.93 -5.95 -12.43
C GLN A 527 11.24 -5.39 -11.03
N ALA A 528 10.59 -4.29 -10.64
CA ALA A 528 10.84 -3.62 -9.38
C ALA A 528 10.48 -4.51 -8.17
N ASN A 529 11.19 -4.34 -7.06
CA ASN A 529 10.85 -5.02 -5.79
C ASN A 529 9.46 -4.57 -5.29
N VAL A 530 9.13 -3.30 -5.52
CA VAL A 530 7.82 -2.72 -5.26
C VAL A 530 7.37 -1.96 -6.51
N GLY A 531 6.43 -2.52 -7.26
CA GLY A 531 5.81 -1.88 -8.42
C GLY A 531 4.46 -1.30 -8.03
N VAL A 532 4.30 0.02 -8.06
CA VAL A 532 3.06 0.71 -7.73
C VAL A 532 2.43 1.27 -9.02
N ALA A 533 1.33 0.68 -9.44
CA ALA A 533 0.54 1.20 -10.55
C ALA A 533 -0.47 2.22 -10.05
N MET A 534 -0.73 3.25 -10.85
CA MET A 534 -1.82 4.19 -10.60
C MET A 534 -3.16 3.57 -10.99
N ASN A 535 -4.22 3.89 -10.28
CA ASN A 535 -5.57 3.45 -10.68
C ASN A 535 -6.01 4.05 -12.03
N SER A 536 -5.53 5.26 -12.36
CA SER A 536 -5.72 5.86 -13.67
C SER A 536 -4.95 5.15 -14.80
N GLY A 537 -3.97 4.33 -14.44
CA GLY A 537 -3.10 3.67 -15.39
C GLY A 537 -3.76 2.55 -16.19
N THR A 538 -3.03 2.06 -17.19
CA THR A 538 -3.50 0.98 -18.06
C THR A 538 -3.67 -0.33 -17.30
N GLN A 539 -4.51 -1.23 -17.82
CA GLN A 539 -4.71 -2.55 -17.23
C GLN A 539 -3.38 -3.33 -17.15
N ALA A 540 -2.52 -3.21 -18.16
CA ALA A 540 -1.21 -3.85 -18.18
C ALA A 540 -0.31 -3.36 -17.01
N ALA A 541 -0.32 -2.06 -16.71
CA ALA A 541 0.42 -1.51 -15.58
C ALA A 541 -0.12 -2.03 -14.22
N LYS A 542 -1.45 -2.06 -14.07
CA LYS A 542 -2.11 -2.59 -12.84
C LYS A 542 -1.82 -4.08 -12.59
N GLU A 543 -1.74 -4.88 -13.65
CA GLU A 543 -1.43 -6.31 -13.54
C GLU A 543 0.05 -6.58 -13.30
N ALA A 544 0.94 -5.72 -13.81
CA ALA A 544 2.37 -5.83 -13.63
C ALA A 544 2.83 -5.40 -12.22
N GLY A 545 2.15 -4.40 -11.63
CA GLY A 545 2.46 -3.91 -10.30
C GLY A 545 2.07 -4.89 -9.20
N ASN A 546 2.80 -4.88 -8.09
CA ASN A 546 2.41 -5.61 -6.88
C ASN A 546 1.61 -4.76 -5.89
N MET A 547 1.41 -3.50 -6.21
CA MET A 547 0.51 -2.55 -5.53
C MET A 547 -0.23 -1.68 -6.55
N VAL A 548 -1.42 -1.19 -6.16
CA VAL A 548 -2.19 -0.21 -6.92
C VAL A 548 -2.60 0.94 -6.00
N ASP A 549 -2.22 2.15 -6.37
CA ASP A 549 -2.65 3.39 -5.71
C ASP A 549 -4.00 3.82 -6.26
N LEU A 550 -5.03 3.82 -5.42
CA LEU A 550 -6.40 4.19 -5.80
C LEU A 550 -6.61 5.70 -5.92
N ASP A 551 -5.81 6.49 -5.20
CA ASP A 551 -5.95 7.95 -5.16
C ASP A 551 -5.26 8.64 -6.36
N ASN A 552 -4.52 7.90 -7.18
CA ASN A 552 -3.70 8.47 -8.27
C ASN A 552 -2.74 9.56 -7.78
N ASP A 553 -2.28 9.43 -6.53
CA ASP A 553 -1.34 10.35 -5.90
C ASP A 553 0.06 9.72 -5.80
N PRO A 554 1.03 10.12 -6.62
CA PRO A 554 2.38 9.54 -6.61
C PRO A 554 3.08 9.69 -5.25
N THR A 555 2.57 10.57 -4.43
CA THR A 555 3.10 10.81 -3.08
C THR A 555 2.58 9.79 -2.07
N LYS A 556 1.61 8.96 -2.48
CA LYS A 556 1.09 7.85 -1.71
C LYS A 556 2.16 6.82 -1.35
N LEU A 557 3.18 6.72 -2.18
CA LEU A 557 4.33 5.87 -1.89
C LEU A 557 5.00 6.23 -0.56
N ILE A 558 4.98 7.50 -0.14
CA ILE A 558 5.50 7.92 1.17
C ILE A 558 4.73 7.22 2.28
N GLU A 559 3.39 7.22 2.18
CA GLU A 559 2.54 6.53 3.14
C GLU A 559 2.80 5.02 3.13
N ILE A 560 2.98 4.43 1.94
CA ILE A 560 3.32 3.01 1.78
C ILE A 560 4.66 2.68 2.46
N VAL A 561 5.69 3.50 2.23
CA VAL A 561 7.01 3.34 2.87
C VAL A 561 6.90 3.48 4.39
N GLU A 562 6.12 4.45 4.87
CA GLU A 562 5.90 4.62 6.31
C GLU A 562 5.16 3.44 6.93
N ILE A 563 4.13 2.91 6.25
CA ILE A 563 3.41 1.71 6.68
C ILE A 563 4.34 0.51 6.71
N GLY A 564 5.18 0.32 5.68
CA GLY A 564 6.19 -0.73 5.64
C GLY A 564 7.20 -0.62 6.77
N LYS A 565 7.78 0.57 6.98
CA LYS A 565 8.69 0.84 8.11
C LYS A 565 8.01 0.63 9.46
N GLN A 566 6.77 1.04 9.60
CA GLN A 566 5.99 0.80 10.81
C GLN A 566 5.75 -0.70 11.06
N LEU A 567 5.51 -1.48 9.99
CA LEU A 567 5.35 -2.93 10.07
C LEU A 567 6.62 -3.61 10.57
N LEU A 568 7.77 -3.28 9.96
CA LEU A 568 9.08 -3.80 10.35
C LEU A 568 9.42 -3.44 11.80
N MET A 569 9.20 -2.18 12.18
CA MET A 569 9.41 -1.72 13.56
C MET A 569 8.51 -2.45 14.55
N THR A 570 7.24 -2.64 14.23
CA THR A 570 6.29 -3.33 15.12
C THR A 570 6.75 -4.76 15.38
N ARG A 571 7.19 -5.47 14.33
CA ARG A 571 7.76 -6.81 14.49
C ARG A 571 9.00 -6.81 15.36
N GLY A 572 9.99 -5.97 15.03
CA GLY A 572 11.23 -5.88 15.80
C GLY A 572 11.00 -5.54 17.27
N THR A 573 10.11 -4.60 17.53
CA THR A 573 9.73 -4.15 18.88
C THR A 573 9.06 -5.25 19.68
N LEU A 574 8.04 -5.92 19.11
CA LEU A 574 7.33 -7.00 19.81
C LEU A 574 8.20 -8.24 19.97
N THR A 575 9.10 -8.53 19.01
CA THR A 575 10.10 -9.60 19.15
C THR A 575 11.06 -9.30 20.30
N THR A 576 11.59 -8.08 20.38
CA THR A 576 12.48 -7.64 21.47
C THR A 576 11.79 -7.75 22.83
N PHE A 577 10.55 -7.27 22.92
CA PHE A 577 9.75 -7.39 24.14
C PHE A 577 9.52 -8.85 24.52
N SER A 578 9.11 -9.69 23.56
CA SER A 578 8.81 -11.11 23.82
C SER A 578 10.04 -11.85 24.34
N ILE A 579 11.18 -11.74 23.65
CA ILE A 579 12.42 -12.42 24.07
C ILE A 579 12.84 -11.95 25.47
N ALA A 580 12.84 -10.64 25.72
CA ALA A 580 13.18 -10.09 27.03
C ALA A 580 12.24 -10.58 28.13
N ASN A 581 10.94 -10.63 27.84
CA ASN A 581 9.90 -11.11 28.74
C ASN A 581 10.04 -12.61 29.04
N ASP A 582 10.33 -13.42 28.01
CA ASP A 582 10.44 -14.87 28.17
C ASP A 582 11.70 -15.25 28.97
N VAL A 583 12.82 -14.57 28.73
CA VAL A 583 14.05 -14.73 29.52
C VAL A 583 13.84 -14.29 31.00
N ALA A 584 13.12 -13.18 31.21
CA ALA A 584 12.86 -12.68 32.54
C ALA A 584 11.99 -13.63 33.38
N LYS A 585 11.06 -14.34 32.80
CA LYS A 585 10.24 -15.38 33.46
C LYS A 585 11.07 -16.54 33.99
N TYR A 586 12.23 -16.85 33.39
CA TYR A 586 13.15 -17.83 33.90
C TYR A 586 13.58 -17.54 35.33
N PHE A 587 13.83 -16.26 35.67
CA PHE A 587 14.19 -15.82 37.04
C PHE A 587 13.03 -15.90 38.04
N ALA A 588 11.79 -16.02 37.59
CA ALA A 588 10.64 -16.27 38.47
C ALA A 588 10.53 -17.76 38.81
N ILE A 589 10.64 -18.63 37.82
CA ILE A 589 10.27 -20.04 37.93
C ILE A 589 11.42 -20.88 38.47
N VAL A 590 12.62 -20.76 37.92
CA VAL A 590 13.73 -21.65 38.27
C VAL A 590 14.22 -21.46 39.70
N PRO A 591 14.43 -20.24 40.20
CA PRO A 591 14.77 -20.05 41.61
C PRO A 591 13.68 -20.57 42.56
N ALA A 592 12.41 -20.35 42.23
CA ALA A 592 11.29 -20.84 43.03
C ALA A 592 11.25 -22.39 43.12
N LEU A 593 11.56 -23.09 42.00
CA LEU A 593 11.60 -24.56 41.99
C LEU A 593 12.69 -25.16 42.85
N PHE A 594 13.88 -24.54 42.87
CA PHE A 594 15.07 -25.14 43.49
C PHE A 594 15.48 -24.52 44.84
N MET A 595 14.93 -23.38 45.27
CA MET A 595 15.35 -22.70 46.50
C MET A 595 15.12 -23.52 47.78
N VAL A 596 14.17 -24.45 47.78
CA VAL A 596 13.87 -25.32 48.91
C VAL A 596 14.98 -26.38 49.07
N THR A 597 15.44 -26.97 47.96
CA THR A 597 16.45 -28.02 47.94
C THR A 597 17.87 -27.47 47.86
N ILE A 598 18.03 -26.29 47.23
CA ILE A 598 19.31 -25.58 47.10
C ILE A 598 19.16 -24.18 47.70
N PRO A 599 19.31 -23.98 49.02
CA PRO A 599 19.11 -22.69 49.68
C PRO A 599 20.01 -21.57 49.15
N ALA A 600 21.15 -21.91 48.55
CA ALA A 600 22.05 -20.96 47.90
C ALA A 600 21.40 -20.20 46.74
N LEU A 601 20.29 -20.69 46.17
CA LEU A 601 19.51 -20.03 45.12
C LEU A 601 18.45 -19.05 45.67
N ALA A 602 18.17 -19.03 46.94
CA ALA A 602 17.19 -18.12 47.54
C ALA A 602 17.42 -16.63 47.23
N PRO A 603 18.66 -16.10 47.16
CA PRO A 603 18.88 -14.71 46.71
C PRO A 603 18.46 -14.42 45.30
N MET A 604 18.33 -15.45 44.44
CA MET A 604 17.86 -15.30 43.05
C MET A 604 16.33 -15.18 42.96
N ASN A 605 15.57 -15.49 44.02
CA ASN A 605 14.14 -15.23 44.10
C ASN A 605 13.87 -13.73 44.34
N ILE A 606 14.28 -12.91 43.37
CA ILE A 606 14.18 -11.44 43.45
C ILE A 606 12.72 -10.97 43.59
N MET A 607 11.76 -11.73 43.04
CA MET A 607 10.35 -11.42 43.15
C MET A 607 9.72 -11.79 44.50
N HIS A 608 10.42 -12.53 45.35
CA HIS A 608 9.89 -13.07 46.62
C HIS A 608 8.53 -13.73 46.42
N LEU A 609 8.46 -14.73 45.51
CA LEU A 609 7.26 -15.49 45.22
C LEU A 609 6.95 -16.46 46.38
N HIS A 610 5.64 -16.71 46.60
CA HIS A 610 5.15 -17.39 47.81
C HIS A 610 5.56 -18.88 47.88
N SER A 611 5.33 -19.62 46.79
CA SER A 611 5.66 -21.05 46.68
C SER A 611 6.06 -21.41 45.23
N PRO A 612 6.69 -22.58 45.00
CA PRO A 612 6.96 -23.04 43.64
C PRO A 612 5.70 -23.12 42.77
N GLU A 613 4.60 -23.65 43.34
CA GLU A 613 3.32 -23.81 42.63
C GLU A 613 2.70 -22.45 42.29
N SER A 614 2.69 -21.50 43.24
CA SER A 614 2.15 -20.16 43.01
C SER A 614 2.99 -19.39 41.98
N ALA A 615 4.32 -19.55 42.02
CA ALA A 615 5.24 -18.93 41.09
C ALA A 615 5.00 -19.39 39.62
N ILE A 616 4.87 -20.71 39.44
CA ILE A 616 4.59 -21.31 38.13
C ILE A 616 3.24 -20.86 37.63
N LEU A 617 2.20 -20.97 38.46
CA LEU A 617 0.84 -20.58 38.08
C LEU A 617 0.75 -19.10 37.72
N SER A 618 1.39 -18.24 38.52
CA SER A 618 1.43 -16.80 38.26
C SER A 618 2.16 -16.46 36.95
N ALA A 619 3.23 -17.16 36.64
CA ALA A 619 3.97 -16.98 35.38
C ALA A 619 3.15 -17.39 34.17
N ILE A 620 2.38 -18.50 34.24
CA ILE A 620 1.52 -18.92 33.10
C ILE A 620 0.34 -17.97 32.93
N ILE A 621 -0.29 -17.55 34.04
CA ILE A 621 -1.38 -16.57 33.99
C ILE A 621 -0.88 -15.26 33.36
N PHE A 622 0.29 -14.78 33.79
CA PHE A 622 0.92 -13.60 33.21
C PHE A 622 1.14 -13.80 31.69
N ASN A 623 1.66 -14.97 31.28
CA ASN A 623 1.89 -15.31 29.87
C ASN A 623 0.59 -15.31 29.05
N ALA A 624 -0.51 -15.78 29.62
CA ALA A 624 -1.81 -15.74 28.96
C ALA A 624 -2.35 -14.30 28.81
N ILE A 625 -2.19 -13.46 29.85
CA ILE A 625 -2.74 -12.08 29.88
C ILE A 625 -1.93 -11.13 28.99
N ILE A 626 -0.61 -11.30 28.87
CA ILE A 626 0.22 -10.40 28.08
C ILE A 626 -0.12 -10.41 26.58
N ILE A 627 -0.61 -11.54 26.05
CA ILE A 627 -1.00 -11.66 24.64
C ILE A 627 -2.14 -10.68 24.30
N PRO A 628 -3.32 -10.73 24.97
CA PRO A 628 -4.40 -9.78 24.66
C PRO A 628 -4.03 -8.32 24.93
N ILE A 629 -3.14 -8.02 25.91
CA ILE A 629 -2.65 -6.67 26.15
C ILE A 629 -1.85 -6.14 24.95
N LEU A 630 -1.10 -7.00 24.26
CA LEU A 630 -0.28 -6.62 23.13
C LEU A 630 -1.03 -6.61 21.79
N ILE A 631 -2.23 -7.22 21.68
CA ILE A 631 -3.04 -7.21 20.45
C ILE A 631 -3.28 -5.78 19.90
N PRO A 632 -3.70 -4.79 20.72
CA PRO A 632 -3.88 -3.42 20.21
C PRO A 632 -2.60 -2.82 19.62
N LEU A 633 -1.43 -3.13 20.23
CA LEU A 633 -0.14 -2.67 19.71
C LEU A 633 0.24 -3.38 18.42
N ALA A 634 -0.02 -4.67 18.29
CA ALA A 634 0.20 -5.45 17.08
C ALA A 634 -0.66 -4.93 15.91
N LEU A 635 -1.94 -4.63 16.17
CA LEU A 635 -2.89 -4.16 15.16
C LEU A 635 -2.66 -2.70 14.74
N ARG A 636 -2.41 -1.79 15.70
CA ARG A 636 -2.13 -0.36 15.41
C ARG A 636 -0.73 -0.13 14.87
N GLY A 637 0.20 -0.99 15.26
CA GLY A 637 1.63 -0.82 15.03
C GLY A 637 2.27 0.26 15.91
N VAL A 638 3.60 0.18 16.01
CA VAL A 638 4.43 1.17 16.71
C VAL A 638 4.64 2.36 15.79
N ALA A 639 4.37 3.58 16.26
CA ALA A 639 4.54 4.79 15.46
C ALA A 639 5.98 4.95 14.96
N TYR A 640 6.14 5.03 13.65
CA TYR A 640 7.43 5.33 13.04
C TYR A 640 7.83 6.79 13.29
N LYS A 641 9.10 7.00 13.69
CA LYS A 641 9.71 8.31 13.80
C LYS A 641 11.02 8.30 13.00
N PRO A 642 11.25 9.22 12.08
CA PRO A 642 12.46 9.28 11.25
C PRO A 642 13.63 9.89 12.02
N ILE A 643 14.13 9.18 13.06
CA ILE A 643 15.21 9.63 13.95
C ILE A 643 16.55 8.94 13.67
N GLY A 644 16.64 8.18 12.56
CA GLY A 644 17.81 7.38 12.21
C GLY A 644 17.81 5.98 12.88
N ALA A 645 18.42 5.01 12.21
CA ALA A 645 18.37 3.59 12.61
C ALA A 645 18.95 3.34 14.00
N SER A 646 20.11 3.94 14.34
CA SER A 646 20.79 3.76 15.63
C SER A 646 19.98 4.32 16.81
N ALA A 647 19.41 5.52 16.64
CA ALA A 647 18.57 6.14 17.69
C ALA A 647 17.28 5.34 17.90
N LEU A 648 16.71 4.82 16.79
CA LEU A 648 15.52 3.99 16.82
C LEU A 648 15.77 2.66 17.54
N LEU A 649 16.88 1.98 17.22
CA LEU A 649 17.30 0.74 17.89
C LEU A 649 17.49 0.96 19.39
N ARG A 650 18.24 2.01 19.77
CA ARG A 650 18.47 2.36 21.18
C ARG A 650 17.15 2.61 21.92
N ARG A 651 16.24 3.36 21.30
CA ARG A 651 14.91 3.63 21.88
C ARG A 651 14.10 2.35 22.08
N ASN A 652 14.09 1.47 21.06
CA ASN A 652 13.37 0.21 21.13
C ASN A 652 13.94 -0.72 22.21
N LEU A 653 15.26 -0.83 22.31
CA LEU A 653 15.91 -1.60 23.38
C LEU A 653 15.60 -1.03 24.76
N LEU A 654 15.62 0.29 24.94
CA LEU A 654 15.30 0.90 26.23
C LEU A 654 13.83 0.75 26.62
N ILE A 655 12.89 0.97 25.70
CA ILE A 655 11.46 0.94 26.03
C ILE A 655 10.96 -0.51 26.10
N TYR A 656 11.20 -1.29 25.05
CA TYR A 656 10.61 -2.62 24.91
C TYR A 656 11.50 -3.74 25.43
N GLY A 657 12.82 -3.61 25.34
CA GLY A 657 13.76 -4.55 25.95
C GLY A 657 13.71 -4.46 27.47
N LEU A 658 13.96 -3.28 28.01
CA LEU A 658 13.89 -3.05 29.46
C LEU A 658 12.45 -3.22 29.97
N GLY A 659 11.45 -2.72 29.26
CA GLY A 659 10.04 -2.93 29.59
C GLY A 659 9.65 -4.40 29.57
N GLY A 660 10.18 -5.19 28.60
CA GLY A 660 10.00 -6.64 28.52
C GLY A 660 10.60 -7.38 29.71
N VAL A 661 11.73 -6.90 30.27
CA VAL A 661 12.31 -7.45 31.49
C VAL A 661 11.49 -7.07 32.73
N ILE A 662 11.11 -5.81 32.87
CA ILE A 662 10.42 -5.29 34.07
C ILE A 662 8.97 -5.81 34.16
N ALA A 663 8.26 -5.91 33.03
CA ALA A 663 6.85 -6.29 33.01
C ALA A 663 6.55 -7.63 33.71
N PRO A 664 7.29 -8.73 33.47
CA PRO A 664 7.08 -9.99 34.20
C PRO A 664 7.42 -9.89 35.69
N PHE A 665 8.46 -9.13 36.08
CA PHE A 665 8.77 -8.95 37.48
C PHE A 665 7.61 -8.33 38.26
N ILE A 666 6.99 -7.30 37.72
CA ILE A 666 5.83 -6.64 38.32
C ILE A 666 4.57 -7.50 38.17
N GLY A 667 4.29 -7.96 36.94
CA GLY A 667 3.04 -8.66 36.64
C GLY A 667 2.93 -10.01 37.33
N ILE A 668 3.99 -10.83 37.33
CA ILE A 668 4.01 -12.12 38.02
C ILE A 668 3.88 -11.92 39.52
N LYS A 669 4.58 -10.93 40.13
CA LYS A 669 4.45 -10.63 41.57
C LYS A 669 3.03 -10.23 41.96
N LEU A 670 2.38 -9.35 41.16
CA LEU A 670 1.00 -8.95 41.44
C LEU A 670 0.02 -10.13 41.33
N ILE A 671 0.22 -11.01 40.38
CA ILE A 671 -0.59 -12.22 40.22
C ILE A 671 -0.32 -13.20 41.39
N ASP A 672 0.95 -13.38 41.78
CA ASP A 672 1.35 -14.24 42.90
C ASP A 672 0.68 -13.80 44.20
N MET A 673 0.60 -12.49 44.47
CA MET A 673 -0.10 -11.95 45.64
C MET A 673 -1.60 -12.31 45.64
N ILE A 674 -2.22 -12.41 44.48
CA ILE A 674 -3.63 -12.80 44.36
C ILE A 674 -3.77 -14.33 44.48
N VAL A 675 -2.94 -15.06 43.74
CA VAL A 675 -2.99 -16.53 43.68
C VAL A 675 -2.69 -17.13 45.08
N SER A 676 -1.73 -16.57 45.83
CA SER A 676 -1.36 -17.02 47.17
C SER A 676 -2.47 -16.86 48.22
N LEU A 677 -3.54 -16.08 47.91
CA LEU A 677 -4.72 -16.00 48.81
C LEU A 677 -5.65 -17.23 48.68
N PHE A 678 -5.50 -18.00 47.62
CA PHE A 678 -6.35 -19.14 47.30
C PHE A 678 -5.60 -20.47 47.34
N MET A 679 -4.30 -20.46 47.50
CA MET A 679 -3.44 -21.62 47.67
C MET A 679 -2.98 -21.76 49.13
#